data_c71b5a21be301e8c39193fd0d357da17
#
_entry.id   c71b5a21be301e8c39193fd0d357da17
#
_cell.length_a   1.000
_cell.length_b   1.000
_cell.length_c   1.000
_cell.angle_alpha   90.00
_cell.angle_beta   90.00
_cell.angle_gamma   90.00
#
_symmetry.space_group_name_H-M   'P 1'
#
loop_
_entity.id
_entity.type
_entity.pdbx_description
1 polymer ?
#
loop_
_entity_poly.entity_id
_entity_poly.type
_entity_poly.pdbx_seq_one_letter_code
_entity_poly.pdbx_strand_id
1 'polypeptide(L)'
;MTATSLDLGPRPRLLFLSEDPSIVARQLAGERVSRAAAGALRHDVSTDEITPVAIMSHYDARLARFTYTGLKCGDQLPVAAGSVQAGGFAVTVAGRRYGKGSSREHSPAAERMAGIRLVVAESFERIYRQNADNIGLFTSTDFGLLERIERGEAIPVEELLQGRDPLAAAILRSGGLLKFGQQHLRGASPTDALPARAMTLYEKIVQRHLLATPVTPVDPQPGDGCFLRADWRFIHEYYTGMAAHLLDGAFGAGFEVRDPASVVVFEDHTSYVEESPAHLKAGLVPNMRAMQQAQRDFVQRHSLRSHRTLTDKEAAGDDGSNVAGISHAMMAEHYALPGQLVSGTDSHTPHSGSLGCVAFGVGTTDMANAFATGAVRMTLAPVLRIELAGRLRAGVTAKDVVLQLLALPDIRSGGGVGKVFEFGGEAIRAMSTDERATLTNMTAELGGLTGIVEPDEETLRFLKERRGVEFKLESWMRSDAQAPYASRIEVDCSALSPMVASPGDPGNGLALDDLQQPVRVDIAYGGSCTAGKREDFDHYHEVLAWGLDNGLKVPDGVQLFLQYGTTAVRDYCVERGYDRVFAQAGARILQPSCGACANCGPGSSTEAGQVTVSAINRNFPGRSGPGQVWLASPPTVMASALAGELCSFEALKKSRPSS
;
A
#
# COMPACT_ATOMS: atom_id res chain seq x y z
N MET A 1 -6.00 -7.06 -35.89
CA MET A 1 -5.86 -8.53 -35.93
C MET A 1 -5.18 -8.94 -34.61
N THR A 2 -5.87 -9.68 -33.77
CA THR A 2 -5.29 -10.27 -32.57
C THR A 2 -4.29 -11.35 -32.99
N ALA A 3 -3.06 -11.30 -32.49
CA ALA A 3 -2.04 -12.32 -32.77
C ALA A 3 -2.56 -13.69 -32.33
N THR A 4 -2.52 -14.68 -33.19
CA THR A 4 -2.98 -16.04 -32.88
C THR A 4 -2.00 -16.80 -32.00
N SER A 5 -0.71 -16.40 -32.03
CA SER A 5 0.37 -16.97 -31.20
C SER A 5 1.24 -15.89 -30.59
N LEU A 6 1.87 -16.23 -29.46
CA LEU A 6 2.83 -15.34 -28.78
C LEU A 6 4.11 -15.23 -29.62
N ASP A 7 4.50 -14.00 -29.94
CA ASP A 7 5.75 -13.72 -30.63
C ASP A 7 6.93 -13.75 -29.64
N LEU A 8 7.72 -14.80 -29.68
CA LEU A 8 8.94 -15.00 -28.91
C LEU A 8 10.22 -14.83 -29.75
N GLY A 9 10.06 -14.51 -31.04
CA GLY A 9 11.14 -14.47 -32.02
C GLY A 9 11.55 -15.89 -32.50
N PRO A 10 12.43 -15.98 -33.51
CA PRO A 10 12.71 -17.23 -34.22
C PRO A 10 13.55 -18.25 -33.40
N ARG A 11 14.28 -17.78 -32.41
CA ARG A 11 15.12 -18.62 -31.50
C ARG A 11 15.07 -18.07 -30.08
N PRO A 12 13.94 -18.18 -29.38
CA PRO A 12 13.79 -17.57 -28.07
C PRO A 12 14.83 -18.08 -27.08
N ARG A 13 15.31 -17.18 -26.23
CA ARG A 13 16.19 -17.51 -25.12
C ARG A 13 15.40 -17.48 -23.83
N LEU A 14 15.64 -18.48 -22.98
CA LEU A 14 15.08 -18.61 -21.65
C LEU A 14 16.12 -18.13 -20.63
N LEU A 15 15.68 -17.37 -19.64
CA LEU A 15 16.47 -16.97 -18.47
C LEU A 15 15.92 -17.70 -17.25
N PHE A 16 16.67 -18.67 -16.76
CA PHE A 16 16.36 -19.37 -15.51
C PHE A 16 16.94 -18.58 -14.34
N LEU A 17 16.08 -18.12 -13.44
CA LEU A 17 16.49 -17.49 -12.19
C LEU A 17 16.88 -18.61 -11.21
N SER A 18 18.11 -19.09 -11.34
CA SER A 18 18.67 -20.16 -10.51
C SER A 18 19.08 -19.64 -9.13
N GLU A 19 19.05 -20.50 -8.12
CA GLU A 19 19.67 -20.23 -6.80
C GLU A 19 21.20 -20.16 -6.91
N ASP A 20 21.79 -20.81 -7.91
CA ASP A 20 23.23 -20.77 -8.18
C ASP A 20 23.59 -19.54 -9.04
N PRO A 21 24.32 -18.55 -8.47
CA PRO A 21 24.69 -17.34 -9.19
C PRO A 21 25.58 -17.60 -10.41
N SER A 22 26.34 -18.70 -10.43
CA SER A 22 27.20 -19.05 -11.57
C SER A 22 26.38 -19.43 -12.80
N ILE A 23 25.24 -20.09 -12.61
CA ILE A 23 24.31 -20.46 -13.69
C ILE A 23 23.67 -19.19 -14.28
N VAL A 24 23.27 -18.24 -13.44
CA VAL A 24 22.74 -16.95 -13.92
C VAL A 24 23.79 -16.22 -14.73
N ALA A 25 25.03 -16.12 -14.23
CA ALA A 25 26.13 -15.46 -14.90
C ALA A 25 26.47 -16.09 -16.27
N ARG A 26 26.50 -17.42 -16.36
CA ARG A 26 26.73 -18.15 -17.63
C ARG A 26 25.65 -17.83 -18.67
N GLN A 27 24.38 -17.79 -18.27
CA GLN A 27 23.29 -17.41 -19.18
C GLN A 27 23.44 -15.99 -19.70
N LEU A 28 23.79 -15.06 -18.83
CA LEU A 28 24.03 -13.65 -19.20
C LEU A 28 25.25 -13.50 -20.12
N ALA A 29 26.27 -14.36 -19.97
CA ALA A 29 27.43 -14.43 -20.85
C ALA A 29 27.13 -15.09 -22.21
N GLY A 30 25.89 -15.54 -22.47
CA GLY A 30 25.49 -16.07 -23.78
C GLY A 30 25.22 -17.57 -23.83
N GLU A 31 25.52 -18.31 -22.77
CA GLU A 31 25.27 -19.76 -22.73
C GLU A 31 23.77 -20.06 -22.71
N ARG A 32 23.36 -21.14 -23.39
CA ARG A 32 22.01 -21.71 -23.30
C ARG A 32 22.02 -22.81 -22.25
N VAL A 33 21.20 -22.64 -21.22
CA VAL A 33 21.06 -23.59 -20.12
C VAL A 33 19.70 -24.26 -20.25
N SER A 34 19.65 -25.59 -20.16
CA SER A 34 18.38 -26.34 -20.11
C SER A 34 17.76 -26.28 -18.72
N ARG A 35 16.45 -26.59 -18.62
CA ARG A 35 15.77 -26.65 -17.33
C ARG A 35 16.47 -27.57 -16.32
N ALA A 36 16.95 -28.72 -16.77
CA ALA A 36 17.66 -29.66 -15.91
C ALA A 36 19.00 -29.09 -15.40
N ALA A 37 19.73 -28.39 -16.25
CA ALA A 37 21.02 -27.80 -15.90
C ALA A 37 20.86 -26.50 -15.06
N ALA A 38 19.68 -25.87 -15.06
CA ALA A 38 19.41 -24.70 -14.25
C ALA A 38 19.33 -24.99 -12.74
N GLY A 39 19.16 -26.25 -12.34
CA GLY A 39 19.07 -26.64 -10.92
C GLY A 39 17.84 -26.11 -10.22
N ALA A 40 18.00 -25.76 -8.93
CA ALA A 40 16.95 -25.16 -8.12
C ALA A 40 16.68 -23.72 -8.58
N LEU A 41 15.40 -23.38 -8.72
CA LEU A 41 14.96 -22.04 -9.11
C LEU A 41 14.72 -21.17 -7.88
N ARG A 42 15.04 -19.89 -8.01
CA ARG A 42 14.74 -18.89 -6.99
C ARG A 42 13.25 -18.85 -6.69
N HIS A 43 12.93 -19.05 -5.42
CA HIS A 43 11.61 -18.79 -4.85
C HIS A 43 11.54 -17.36 -4.29
N ASP A 44 10.35 -16.87 -4.07
CA ASP A 44 10.09 -15.57 -3.42
C ASP A 44 10.82 -14.38 -4.07
N VAL A 45 11.02 -14.42 -5.38
CA VAL A 45 11.63 -13.30 -6.11
C VAL A 45 10.74 -12.08 -5.95
N SER A 46 11.26 -11.08 -5.25
CA SER A 46 10.49 -9.87 -4.90
C SER A 46 10.51 -8.84 -6.04
N THR A 47 9.55 -7.92 -6.00
CA THR A 47 9.55 -6.76 -6.90
C THR A 47 10.78 -5.87 -6.70
N ASP A 48 11.38 -5.87 -5.50
CA ASP A 48 12.66 -5.20 -5.22
C ASP A 48 13.85 -5.88 -5.90
N GLU A 49 13.81 -7.21 -6.03
CA GLU A 49 14.83 -7.96 -6.75
C GLU A 49 14.70 -7.80 -8.26
N ILE A 50 13.48 -7.66 -8.78
CA ILE A 50 13.25 -7.39 -10.21
C ILE A 50 13.66 -5.95 -10.54
N THR A 51 13.21 -4.98 -9.74
CA THR A 51 13.53 -3.56 -9.90
C THR A 51 13.77 -2.89 -8.55
N PRO A 52 15.03 -2.58 -8.17
CA PRO A 52 15.35 -1.92 -6.91
C PRO A 52 14.69 -0.55 -6.75
N VAL A 53 14.38 -0.13 -5.52
CA VAL A 53 13.75 1.17 -5.21
C VAL A 53 14.52 2.35 -5.82
N ALA A 54 15.85 2.27 -5.82
CA ALA A 54 16.72 3.32 -6.31
C ALA A 54 16.47 3.74 -7.77
N ILE A 55 15.82 2.85 -8.56
CA ILE A 55 15.60 3.09 -9.99
C ILE A 55 14.16 3.46 -10.33
N MET A 56 13.29 3.66 -9.36
CA MET A 56 11.86 3.97 -9.59
C MET A 56 11.64 5.32 -10.31
N SER A 57 12.66 6.19 -10.34
CA SER A 57 12.65 7.41 -11.18
C SER A 57 12.75 7.13 -12.69
N HIS A 58 13.05 5.89 -13.09
CA HIS A 58 13.08 5.48 -14.49
C HIS A 58 11.79 4.74 -14.84
N TYR A 59 11.05 5.24 -15.81
CA TYR A 59 9.76 4.69 -16.27
C TYR A 59 9.69 4.56 -17.81
N ASP A 60 10.76 4.92 -18.51
CA ASP A 60 10.92 4.80 -19.97
C ASP A 60 11.84 3.60 -20.34
N ALA A 61 12.31 3.56 -21.58
CA ALA A 61 13.18 2.50 -22.10
C ALA A 61 14.45 2.26 -21.24
N ARG A 62 14.88 3.23 -20.43
CA ARG A 62 16.02 3.08 -19.51
C ARG A 62 15.75 2.05 -18.42
N LEU A 63 14.47 1.85 -18.07
CA LEU A 63 14.04 0.88 -17.05
C LEU A 63 14.48 -0.55 -17.40
N ALA A 64 14.50 -0.91 -18.68
CA ALA A 64 14.95 -2.22 -19.17
C ALA A 64 16.35 -2.62 -18.69
N ARG A 65 17.25 -1.63 -18.50
CA ARG A 65 18.64 -1.87 -18.07
C ARG A 65 18.73 -2.43 -16.65
N PHE A 66 17.70 -2.21 -15.84
CA PHE A 66 17.72 -2.53 -14.41
C PHE A 66 16.94 -3.82 -14.06
N THR A 67 16.48 -4.53 -15.09
CA THR A 67 15.76 -5.81 -14.90
C THR A 67 16.65 -6.80 -14.16
N TYR A 68 16.17 -7.29 -13.00
CA TYR A 68 16.83 -8.22 -12.09
C TYR A 68 18.13 -7.73 -11.43
N THR A 69 18.47 -6.43 -11.48
CA THR A 69 19.69 -5.93 -10.84
C THR A 69 19.68 -6.05 -9.32
N GLY A 70 18.54 -6.31 -8.72
CA GLY A 70 18.37 -6.62 -7.28
C GLY A 70 18.31 -8.12 -6.98
N LEU A 71 18.38 -9.00 -7.98
CA LEU A 71 18.27 -10.45 -7.78
C LEU A 71 19.38 -10.98 -6.89
N LYS A 72 18.99 -11.59 -5.77
CA LYS A 72 19.90 -12.18 -4.80
C LYS A 72 20.02 -13.69 -5.02
N CYS A 73 21.24 -14.19 -5.16
CA CYS A 73 21.56 -15.61 -5.13
C CYS A 73 22.55 -15.83 -3.97
N GLY A 74 22.04 -16.20 -2.80
CA GLY A 74 22.79 -16.07 -1.54
C GLY A 74 23.13 -14.60 -1.26
N ASP A 75 24.41 -14.32 -1.01
CA ASP A 75 24.92 -12.95 -0.81
C ASP A 75 25.35 -12.22 -2.09
N GLN A 76 25.17 -12.85 -3.25
CA GLN A 76 25.61 -12.33 -4.54
C GLN A 76 24.48 -11.68 -5.33
N LEU A 77 24.83 -10.63 -6.11
CA LEU A 77 23.95 -9.96 -7.09
C LEU A 77 24.51 -10.28 -8.50
N PRO A 78 24.12 -11.40 -9.13
CA PRO A 78 24.75 -11.87 -10.36
C PRO A 78 24.37 -11.08 -11.61
N VAL A 79 23.40 -10.16 -11.54
CA VAL A 79 22.84 -9.46 -12.71
C VAL A 79 23.35 -8.03 -12.75
N ALA A 80 24.21 -7.72 -13.72
CA ALA A 80 24.66 -6.35 -13.98
C ALA A 80 23.61 -5.57 -14.80
N ALA A 81 23.62 -4.24 -14.65
CA ALA A 81 22.73 -3.37 -15.40
C ALA A 81 22.92 -3.53 -16.93
N GLY A 82 21.82 -3.76 -17.65
CA GLY A 82 21.80 -3.96 -19.09
C GLY A 82 22.07 -5.39 -19.58
N SER A 83 22.53 -6.30 -18.70
CA SER A 83 22.91 -7.66 -19.11
C SER A 83 21.72 -8.51 -19.58
N VAL A 84 20.54 -8.36 -18.96
CA VAL A 84 19.32 -9.07 -19.37
C VAL A 84 18.87 -8.60 -20.75
N GLN A 85 18.80 -7.30 -20.97
CA GLN A 85 18.43 -6.72 -22.26
C GLN A 85 19.41 -7.13 -23.36
N ALA A 86 20.72 -7.05 -23.11
CA ALA A 86 21.76 -7.48 -24.06
C ALA A 86 21.71 -8.99 -24.33
N GLY A 87 21.29 -9.78 -23.35
CA GLY A 87 21.13 -11.23 -23.47
C GLY A 87 20.03 -11.68 -24.41
N GLY A 88 19.06 -10.82 -24.77
CA GLY A 88 17.98 -11.12 -25.70
C GLY A 88 17.05 -12.24 -25.23
N PHE A 89 16.72 -12.26 -23.95
CA PHE A 89 15.82 -13.25 -23.39
C PHE A 89 14.36 -12.91 -23.69
N ALA A 90 13.58 -13.89 -24.11
CA ALA A 90 12.14 -13.76 -24.39
C ALA A 90 11.28 -14.34 -23.26
N VAL A 91 11.83 -15.25 -22.45
CA VAL A 91 11.13 -15.95 -21.38
C VAL A 91 11.98 -15.91 -20.10
N THR A 92 11.36 -15.57 -18.98
CA THR A 92 11.93 -15.76 -17.64
C THR A 92 11.32 -16.99 -16.97
N VAL A 93 12.12 -17.76 -16.25
CA VAL A 93 11.69 -18.96 -15.52
C VAL A 93 12.11 -18.86 -14.06
N ALA A 94 11.15 -19.01 -13.14
CA ALA A 94 11.36 -18.86 -11.70
C ALA A 94 10.60 -19.92 -10.88
N GLY A 95 10.81 -19.95 -9.58
CA GLY A 95 10.13 -20.84 -8.64
C GLY A 95 8.80 -20.25 -8.12
N ARG A 96 8.49 -20.52 -6.83
CA ARG A 96 7.22 -20.13 -6.19
C ARG A 96 7.20 -18.65 -5.80
N ARG A 97 5.96 -18.09 -5.74
CA ARG A 97 5.63 -16.74 -5.24
C ARG A 97 6.42 -15.65 -5.94
N TYR A 98 6.45 -15.72 -7.26
CA TYR A 98 7.11 -14.71 -8.09
C TYR A 98 6.39 -13.36 -8.04
N GLY A 99 7.16 -12.27 -7.91
CA GLY A 99 6.63 -10.91 -7.82
C GLY A 99 6.17 -10.52 -6.41
N LYS A 100 6.73 -11.14 -5.36
CA LYS A 100 6.42 -10.85 -3.95
C LYS A 100 6.75 -9.41 -3.59
N GLY A 101 5.98 -8.82 -2.67
CA GLY A 101 6.27 -7.52 -2.07
C GLY A 101 5.33 -6.41 -2.51
N SER A 102 5.89 -5.23 -2.85
CA SER A 102 5.06 -4.05 -3.15
C SER A 102 4.40 -4.13 -4.53
N SER A 103 3.33 -3.34 -4.71
CA SER A 103 2.56 -3.26 -5.97
C SER A 103 3.31 -2.61 -7.15
N ARG A 104 4.64 -2.66 -7.16
CA ARG A 104 5.49 -1.99 -8.16
C ARG A 104 5.28 -2.55 -9.56
N GLU A 105 4.57 -1.81 -10.36
CA GLU A 105 4.40 -2.11 -11.77
C GLU A 105 5.68 -1.93 -12.59
N HIS A 106 6.65 -1.19 -12.07
CA HIS A 106 8.00 -1.08 -12.66
C HIS A 106 8.63 -2.45 -12.92
N SER A 107 8.32 -3.46 -12.08
CA SER A 107 8.89 -4.80 -12.21
C SER A 107 8.47 -5.50 -13.51
N PRO A 108 7.19 -5.78 -13.78
CA PRO A 108 6.80 -6.36 -15.04
C PRO A 108 7.06 -5.42 -16.23
N ALA A 109 7.06 -4.09 -16.03
CA ALA A 109 7.39 -3.14 -17.09
C ALA A 109 8.87 -3.24 -17.51
N ALA A 110 9.80 -3.36 -16.54
CA ALA A 110 11.22 -3.56 -16.81
C ALA A 110 11.46 -4.84 -17.61
N GLU A 111 10.83 -5.95 -17.21
CA GLU A 111 10.91 -7.23 -17.90
C GLU A 111 10.43 -7.11 -19.34
N ARG A 112 9.24 -6.54 -19.54
CA ARG A 112 8.69 -6.36 -20.88
C ARG A 112 9.56 -5.45 -21.76
N MET A 113 10.07 -4.36 -21.20
CA MET A 113 10.99 -3.44 -21.91
C MET A 113 12.34 -4.09 -22.20
N ALA A 114 12.81 -5.02 -21.36
CA ALA A 114 14.03 -5.79 -21.59
C ALA A 114 13.88 -6.87 -22.67
N GLY A 115 12.67 -7.11 -23.16
CA GLY A 115 12.40 -8.09 -24.21
C GLY A 115 11.66 -9.34 -23.75
N ILE A 116 11.43 -9.51 -22.45
CA ILE A 116 10.66 -10.64 -21.90
C ILE A 116 9.20 -10.53 -22.39
N ARG A 117 8.64 -11.62 -22.87
CA ARG A 117 7.26 -11.74 -23.35
C ARG A 117 6.42 -12.70 -22.52
N LEU A 118 7.08 -13.62 -21.84
CA LEU A 118 6.46 -14.63 -21.00
C LEU A 118 7.29 -14.83 -19.72
N VAL A 119 6.63 -14.89 -18.59
CA VAL A 119 7.21 -15.34 -17.34
C VAL A 119 6.57 -16.66 -16.97
N VAL A 120 7.38 -17.72 -16.75
CA VAL A 120 6.94 -19.03 -16.28
C VAL A 120 7.43 -19.22 -14.84
N ALA A 121 6.51 -19.43 -13.91
CA ALA A 121 6.86 -19.65 -12.51
C ALA A 121 5.90 -20.65 -11.86
N GLU A 122 6.33 -21.33 -10.78
CA GLU A 122 5.49 -22.29 -10.07
C GLU A 122 4.22 -21.64 -9.48
N SER A 123 4.32 -20.36 -9.04
CA SER A 123 3.19 -19.53 -8.63
C SER A 123 3.56 -18.04 -8.68
N PHE A 124 2.54 -17.18 -8.75
CA PHE A 124 2.69 -15.73 -8.82
C PHE A 124 1.96 -15.04 -7.67
N GLU A 125 2.50 -13.93 -7.20
CA GLU A 125 1.75 -13.01 -6.37
C GLU A 125 0.68 -12.29 -7.20
N ARG A 126 -0.50 -12.13 -6.61
CA ARG A 126 -1.70 -11.63 -7.30
C ARG A 126 -1.48 -10.27 -7.97
N ILE A 127 -0.90 -9.32 -7.22
CA ILE A 127 -0.69 -7.95 -7.72
C ILE A 127 0.29 -7.93 -8.88
N TYR A 128 1.40 -8.69 -8.79
CA TYR A 128 2.35 -8.79 -9.90
C TYR A 128 1.67 -9.34 -11.16
N ARG A 129 0.87 -10.42 -11.02
CA ARG A 129 0.16 -11.04 -12.14
C ARG A 129 -0.82 -10.07 -12.80
N GLN A 130 -1.58 -9.32 -11.99
CA GLN A 130 -2.48 -8.28 -12.49
C GLN A 130 -1.73 -7.16 -13.24
N ASN A 131 -0.62 -6.68 -12.69
CA ASN A 131 0.21 -5.67 -13.33
C ASN A 131 0.82 -6.17 -14.65
N ALA A 132 1.26 -7.43 -14.69
CA ALA A 132 1.73 -8.07 -15.91
C ALA A 132 0.63 -8.15 -16.98
N ASP A 133 -0.58 -8.58 -16.61
CA ASP A 133 -1.75 -8.60 -17.51
C ASP A 133 -2.08 -7.22 -18.05
N ASN A 134 -2.05 -6.19 -17.20
CA ASN A 134 -2.36 -4.80 -17.55
C ASN A 134 -1.43 -4.24 -18.64
N ILE A 135 -0.17 -4.65 -18.62
CA ILE A 135 0.80 -4.20 -19.64
C ILE A 135 0.95 -5.18 -20.81
N GLY A 136 0.25 -6.32 -20.79
CA GLY A 136 0.33 -7.36 -21.82
C GLY A 136 1.59 -8.21 -21.76
N LEU A 137 2.14 -8.43 -20.55
CA LEU A 137 3.17 -9.43 -20.26
C LEU A 137 2.47 -10.73 -19.84
N PHE A 138 2.69 -11.81 -20.61
CA PHE A 138 2.08 -13.10 -20.28
C PHE A 138 2.76 -13.78 -19.10
N THR A 139 1.96 -14.49 -18.29
CA THR A 139 2.46 -15.32 -17.19
C THR A 139 1.83 -16.71 -17.27
N SER A 140 2.57 -17.75 -16.95
CA SER A 140 2.08 -19.15 -16.94
C SER A 140 2.69 -19.94 -15.79
N THR A 141 1.94 -20.90 -15.28
CA THR A 141 2.45 -21.90 -14.33
C THR A 141 2.75 -23.24 -15.00
N ASP A 142 2.57 -23.34 -16.32
CA ASP A 142 2.84 -24.55 -17.08
C ASP A 142 4.31 -24.60 -17.53
N PHE A 143 5.10 -25.42 -16.88
CA PHE A 143 6.50 -25.68 -17.24
C PHE A 143 6.65 -26.53 -18.51
N GLY A 144 5.59 -27.22 -18.97
CA GLY A 144 5.60 -27.94 -20.24
C GLY A 144 5.79 -27.03 -21.46
N LEU A 145 5.47 -25.74 -21.31
CA LEU A 145 5.73 -24.73 -22.35
C LEU A 145 7.21 -24.58 -22.67
N LEU A 146 8.11 -24.81 -21.71
CA LEU A 146 9.56 -24.57 -21.88
C LEU A 146 10.13 -25.45 -22.98
N GLU A 147 9.84 -26.75 -22.97
CA GLU A 147 10.32 -27.69 -24.00
C GLU A 147 9.76 -27.38 -25.39
N ARG A 148 8.49 -26.94 -25.44
CA ARG A 148 7.84 -26.54 -26.69
C ARG A 148 8.47 -25.28 -27.27
N ILE A 149 8.77 -24.30 -26.41
CA ILE A 149 9.45 -23.07 -26.80
C ILE A 149 10.88 -23.36 -27.29
N GLU A 150 11.62 -24.23 -26.60
CA GLU A 150 12.96 -24.65 -27.03
C GLU A 150 12.98 -25.37 -28.38
N ARG A 151 11.91 -26.12 -28.69
CA ARG A 151 11.72 -26.73 -30.02
C ARG A 151 11.25 -25.73 -31.09
N GLY A 152 10.98 -24.47 -30.72
CA GLY A 152 10.51 -23.46 -31.65
C GLY A 152 9.03 -23.57 -32.01
N GLU A 153 8.23 -24.27 -31.19
CA GLU A 153 6.78 -24.38 -31.40
C GLU A 153 6.10 -23.03 -31.11
N ALA A 154 5.13 -22.68 -31.96
CA ALA A 154 4.29 -21.52 -31.72
C ALA A 154 3.36 -21.77 -30.52
N ILE A 155 3.35 -20.87 -29.55
CA ILE A 155 2.46 -20.95 -28.40
C ILE A 155 1.20 -20.13 -28.68
N PRO A 156 0.02 -20.75 -28.79
CA PRO A 156 -1.22 -20.03 -29.01
C PRO A 156 -1.54 -19.10 -27.84
N VAL A 157 -1.94 -17.87 -28.11
CA VAL A 157 -2.34 -16.91 -27.05
C VAL A 157 -3.48 -17.48 -26.21
N GLU A 158 -4.44 -18.16 -26.83
CA GLU A 158 -5.59 -18.73 -26.12
C GLU A 158 -5.19 -19.80 -25.08
N GLU A 159 -4.08 -20.50 -25.29
CA GLU A 159 -3.54 -21.44 -24.30
C GLU A 159 -3.03 -20.72 -23.04
N LEU A 160 -2.37 -19.57 -23.22
CA LEU A 160 -1.88 -18.74 -22.11
C LEU A 160 -3.00 -18.03 -21.35
N LEU A 161 -4.20 -17.97 -21.92
CA LEU A 161 -5.38 -17.38 -21.30
C LEU A 161 -6.19 -18.39 -20.46
N GLN A 162 -5.89 -19.68 -20.54
CA GLN A 162 -6.58 -20.70 -19.75
C GLN A 162 -6.44 -20.43 -18.24
N GLY A 163 -7.56 -20.55 -17.51
CA GLY A 163 -7.61 -20.27 -16.08
C GLY A 163 -7.55 -18.77 -15.70
N ARG A 164 -7.61 -17.86 -16.70
CA ARG A 164 -7.82 -16.41 -16.47
C ARG A 164 -9.31 -16.13 -16.35
N ASP A 165 -9.67 -15.12 -15.52
CA ASP A 165 -11.01 -14.57 -15.57
C ASP A 165 -11.28 -13.93 -16.95
N PRO A 166 -12.55 -13.85 -17.39
CA PRO A 166 -12.89 -13.32 -18.73
C PRO A 166 -12.36 -11.91 -19.00
N LEU A 167 -12.29 -11.07 -17.96
CA LEU A 167 -11.80 -9.70 -18.08
C LEU A 167 -10.28 -9.68 -18.28
N ALA A 168 -9.51 -10.42 -17.49
CA ALA A 168 -8.07 -10.53 -17.67
C ALA A 168 -7.71 -11.06 -19.06
N ALA A 169 -8.45 -12.08 -19.54
CA ALA A 169 -8.29 -12.61 -20.88
C ALA A 169 -8.57 -11.55 -21.97
N ALA A 170 -9.62 -10.76 -21.82
CA ALA A 170 -9.97 -9.69 -22.77
C ALA A 170 -8.91 -8.57 -22.79
N ILE A 171 -8.39 -8.18 -21.63
CA ILE A 171 -7.29 -7.20 -21.50
C ILE A 171 -6.04 -7.71 -22.23
N LEU A 172 -5.62 -8.95 -21.98
CA LEU A 172 -4.46 -9.54 -22.66
C LEU A 172 -4.66 -9.67 -24.18
N ARG A 173 -5.86 -10.08 -24.64
CA ARG A 173 -6.19 -10.09 -26.09
C ARG A 173 -6.10 -8.72 -26.73
N SER A 174 -6.44 -7.67 -25.99
CA SER A 174 -6.32 -6.28 -26.46
C SER A 174 -4.88 -5.77 -26.47
N GLY A 175 -3.94 -6.54 -25.89
CA GLY A 175 -2.54 -6.15 -25.73
C GLY A 175 -2.30 -5.20 -24.57
N GLY A 176 -3.13 -5.30 -23.53
CA GLY A 176 -3.04 -4.59 -22.25
C GLY A 176 -4.22 -3.67 -21.95
N LEU A 177 -4.27 -3.21 -20.71
CA LEU A 177 -5.40 -2.46 -20.16
C LEU A 177 -5.67 -1.12 -20.86
N LEU A 178 -4.62 -0.34 -21.19
CA LEU A 178 -4.81 0.96 -21.84
C LEU A 178 -5.44 0.83 -23.23
N LYS A 179 -5.06 -0.20 -23.98
CA LYS A 179 -5.68 -0.49 -25.29
C LYS A 179 -7.12 -0.98 -25.11
N PHE A 180 -7.36 -1.84 -24.13
CA PHE A 180 -8.72 -2.25 -23.78
C PHE A 180 -9.58 -1.04 -23.40
N GLY A 181 -9.04 -0.14 -22.57
CA GLY A 181 -9.70 1.08 -22.13
C GLY A 181 -10.10 1.99 -23.31
N GLN A 182 -9.20 2.18 -24.28
CA GLN A 182 -9.49 2.93 -25.50
C GLN A 182 -10.67 2.36 -26.28
N GLN A 183 -10.77 1.03 -26.34
CA GLN A 183 -11.75 0.33 -27.16
C GLN A 183 -13.12 0.22 -26.50
N HIS A 184 -13.17 0.06 -25.16
CA HIS A 184 -14.37 -0.41 -24.47
C HIS A 184 -14.84 0.47 -23.30
N LEU A 185 -13.99 1.35 -22.73
CA LEU A 185 -14.33 2.05 -21.49
C LEU A 185 -14.68 3.54 -21.67
N ARG A 186 -14.27 4.18 -22.75
CA ARG A 186 -14.53 5.62 -22.96
C ARG A 186 -16.01 6.00 -22.97
N GLY A 187 -16.89 5.09 -23.37
CA GLY A 187 -18.35 5.28 -23.41
C GLY A 187 -19.13 4.43 -22.43
N ALA A 188 -18.46 3.70 -21.56
CA ALA A 188 -19.12 2.81 -20.60
C ALA A 188 -19.96 3.60 -19.59
N SER A 189 -21.21 3.15 -19.39
CA SER A 189 -22.15 3.72 -18.42
C SER A 189 -22.30 2.78 -17.21
N PRO A 190 -22.63 3.32 -16.02
CA PRO A 190 -23.01 2.48 -14.90
C PRO A 190 -24.20 1.57 -15.26
N THR A 191 -24.27 0.41 -14.61
CA THR A 191 -25.43 -0.47 -14.71
C THR A 191 -26.51 -0.02 -13.73
N ASP A 192 -27.77 -0.03 -14.15
CA ASP A 192 -28.90 0.26 -13.25
C ASP A 192 -29.43 -1.00 -12.54
N ALA A 193 -28.84 -2.16 -12.82
CA ALA A 193 -29.29 -3.44 -12.28
C ALA A 193 -28.84 -3.63 -10.84
N LEU A 194 -29.78 -3.76 -9.92
CA LEU A 194 -29.53 -4.19 -8.54
C LEU A 194 -30.00 -5.64 -8.37
N PRO A 195 -29.11 -6.57 -7.99
CA PRO A 195 -29.48 -7.96 -7.74
C PRO A 195 -30.52 -8.09 -6.62
N ALA A 196 -31.43 -9.04 -6.75
CA ALA A 196 -32.47 -9.32 -5.74
C ALA A 196 -31.99 -10.26 -4.62
N ARG A 197 -30.69 -10.31 -4.35
CA ARG A 197 -30.06 -11.10 -3.27
C ARG A 197 -29.61 -10.22 -2.11
N ALA A 198 -29.44 -10.83 -0.95
CA ALA A 198 -28.79 -10.17 0.17
C ALA A 198 -27.33 -9.86 -0.17
N MET A 199 -26.85 -8.66 0.18
CA MET A 199 -25.51 -8.16 -0.13
C MET A 199 -24.86 -7.51 1.08
N THR A 200 -23.55 -7.61 1.16
CA THR A 200 -22.72 -6.79 2.06
C THR A 200 -22.70 -5.34 1.59
N LEU A 201 -22.32 -4.42 2.48
CA LEU A 201 -22.15 -3.01 2.10
C LEU A 201 -21.14 -2.86 0.95
N TYR A 202 -20.03 -3.62 1.01
CA TYR A 202 -19.04 -3.65 -0.05
C TYR A 202 -19.67 -4.02 -1.41
N GLU A 203 -20.44 -5.12 -1.48
CA GLU A 203 -21.08 -5.56 -2.73
C GLU A 203 -22.09 -4.53 -3.25
N LYS A 204 -22.85 -3.88 -2.36
CA LYS A 204 -23.81 -2.82 -2.73
C LYS A 204 -23.12 -1.61 -3.35
N ILE A 205 -21.97 -1.19 -2.79
CA ILE A 205 -21.19 -0.09 -3.37
C ILE A 205 -20.62 -0.51 -4.71
N VAL A 206 -20.00 -1.69 -4.82
CA VAL A 206 -19.47 -2.20 -6.09
C VAL A 206 -20.56 -2.22 -7.16
N GLN A 207 -21.75 -2.76 -6.84
CA GLN A 207 -22.84 -2.86 -7.80
C GLN A 207 -23.33 -1.51 -8.32
N ARG A 208 -23.35 -0.49 -7.45
CA ARG A 208 -23.74 0.89 -7.82
C ARG A 208 -22.71 1.61 -8.71
N HIS A 209 -21.46 1.16 -8.69
CA HIS A 209 -20.37 1.71 -9.48
C HIS A 209 -20.00 0.85 -10.69
N LEU A 210 -20.71 -0.30 -10.86
CA LEU A 210 -20.41 -1.27 -11.91
C LEU A 210 -20.63 -0.67 -13.29
N LEU A 211 -19.62 -0.77 -14.17
CA LEU A 211 -19.70 -0.31 -15.54
C LEU A 211 -20.09 -1.46 -16.48
N ALA A 212 -21.06 -1.20 -17.34
CA ALA A 212 -21.45 -2.13 -18.38
C ALA A 212 -20.37 -2.24 -19.45
N THR A 213 -19.79 -3.43 -19.60
CA THR A 213 -18.85 -3.77 -20.68
C THR A 213 -19.20 -5.13 -21.27
N PRO A 214 -18.70 -5.50 -22.45
CA PRO A 214 -19.02 -6.81 -23.06
C PRO A 214 -18.63 -8.02 -22.20
N VAL A 215 -17.76 -7.84 -21.21
CA VAL A 215 -17.21 -8.92 -20.38
C VAL A 215 -17.49 -8.76 -18.89
N THR A 216 -18.10 -7.67 -18.46
CA THR A 216 -18.49 -7.44 -17.06
C THR A 216 -19.79 -8.16 -16.75
N PRO A 217 -19.86 -9.08 -15.77
CA PRO A 217 -21.10 -9.70 -15.32
C PRO A 217 -22.08 -8.65 -14.79
N VAL A 218 -23.39 -8.89 -14.97
CA VAL A 218 -24.46 -8.01 -14.43
C VAL A 218 -24.53 -8.12 -12.90
N ASP A 219 -24.29 -9.31 -12.35
CA ASP A 219 -24.18 -9.60 -10.91
C ASP A 219 -22.86 -10.32 -10.66
N PRO A 220 -21.74 -9.57 -10.54
CA PRO A 220 -20.44 -10.19 -10.33
C PRO A 220 -20.38 -10.95 -9.02
N GLN A 221 -19.73 -12.10 -9.05
CA GLN A 221 -19.49 -12.96 -7.90
C GLN A 221 -18.00 -12.89 -7.47
N PRO A 222 -17.63 -13.29 -6.25
CA PRO A 222 -16.22 -13.36 -5.86
C PRO A 222 -15.37 -14.16 -6.87
N GLY A 223 -14.34 -13.52 -7.40
CA GLY A 223 -13.48 -14.02 -8.48
C GLY A 223 -13.72 -13.39 -9.84
N ASP A 224 -14.87 -12.76 -10.06
CA ASP A 224 -15.17 -12.09 -11.32
C ASP A 224 -14.43 -10.74 -11.43
N GLY A 225 -13.82 -10.51 -12.59
CA GLY A 225 -13.25 -9.22 -12.95
C GLY A 225 -14.33 -8.25 -13.45
N CYS A 226 -14.27 -7.00 -13.00
CA CYS A 226 -15.18 -5.95 -13.42
C CYS A 226 -14.49 -4.59 -13.50
N PHE A 227 -15.15 -3.65 -14.16
CA PHE A 227 -14.79 -2.24 -14.15
C PHE A 227 -15.79 -1.43 -13.35
N LEU A 228 -15.27 -0.51 -12.54
CA LEU A 228 -16.05 0.34 -11.64
C LEU A 228 -15.77 1.81 -11.97
N ARG A 229 -16.78 2.67 -11.89
CA ARG A 229 -16.60 4.11 -11.92
C ARG A 229 -16.00 4.54 -10.57
N ALA A 230 -14.84 5.19 -10.59
CA ALA A 230 -14.27 5.78 -9.39
C ALA A 230 -14.84 7.19 -9.17
N ASP A 231 -15.35 7.47 -7.95
CA ASP A 231 -15.73 8.83 -7.54
C ASP A 231 -14.50 9.67 -7.27
N TRP A 232 -13.48 9.08 -6.68
CA TRP A 232 -12.20 9.71 -6.43
C TRP A 232 -11.03 8.87 -6.92
N ARG A 233 -10.06 9.54 -7.53
CA ARG A 233 -8.80 8.95 -7.99
C ARG A 233 -7.66 9.80 -7.46
N PHE A 234 -6.69 9.16 -6.79
CA PHE A 234 -5.54 9.90 -6.32
C PHE A 234 -4.22 9.19 -6.60
N ILE A 235 -3.18 9.99 -6.77
CA ILE A 235 -1.83 9.52 -7.09
C ILE A 235 -0.80 10.34 -6.32
N HIS A 236 0.35 9.74 -6.02
CA HIS A 236 1.46 10.42 -5.39
C HIS A 236 2.74 10.36 -6.24
N GLU A 237 3.79 11.06 -5.82
CA GLU A 237 4.97 11.36 -6.64
C GLU A 237 5.72 10.14 -7.15
N TYR A 238 5.71 9.00 -6.45
CA TYR A 238 6.41 7.79 -6.92
C TYR A 238 5.88 7.24 -8.25
N TYR A 239 4.62 7.49 -8.56
CA TYR A 239 3.96 6.87 -9.72
C TYR A 239 3.49 7.86 -10.78
N THR A 240 3.42 9.17 -10.47
CA THR A 240 2.85 10.17 -11.40
C THR A 240 3.65 10.27 -12.70
N GLY A 241 5.00 10.27 -12.62
CA GLY A 241 5.84 10.31 -13.83
C GLY A 241 5.63 9.10 -14.74
N MET A 242 5.48 7.90 -14.17
CA MET A 242 5.19 6.68 -14.93
C MET A 242 3.79 6.73 -15.55
N ALA A 243 2.78 7.18 -14.78
CA ALA A 243 1.42 7.33 -15.29
C ALA A 243 1.37 8.31 -16.49
N ALA A 244 2.03 9.46 -16.37
CA ALA A 244 2.14 10.44 -17.44
C ALA A 244 2.76 9.84 -18.72
N HIS A 245 3.88 9.11 -18.56
CA HIS A 245 4.54 8.43 -19.67
C HIS A 245 3.63 7.39 -20.37
N LEU A 246 2.92 6.59 -19.58
CA LEU A 246 1.98 5.60 -20.11
C LEU A 246 0.81 6.25 -20.86
N LEU A 247 0.29 7.36 -20.34
CA LEU A 247 -0.79 8.13 -20.97
C LEU A 247 -0.34 8.78 -22.28
N ASP A 248 0.82 9.44 -22.28
CA ASP A 248 1.40 10.04 -23.49
C ASP A 248 1.65 8.97 -24.56
N GLY A 249 2.15 7.81 -24.18
CA GLY A 249 2.40 6.69 -25.09
C GLY A 249 1.15 6.04 -25.66
N ALA A 250 0.08 5.95 -24.87
CA ALA A 250 -1.16 5.29 -25.28
C ALA A 250 -2.16 6.24 -25.95
N PHE A 251 -2.26 7.48 -25.49
CA PHE A 251 -3.31 8.43 -25.91
C PHE A 251 -2.76 9.66 -26.63
N GLY A 252 -1.44 9.84 -26.68
CA GLY A 252 -0.77 11.00 -27.28
C GLY A 252 -0.65 12.19 -26.33
N ALA A 253 0.24 13.13 -26.66
CA ALA A 253 0.55 14.30 -25.81
C ALA A 253 -0.65 15.28 -25.61
N GLY A 254 -1.68 15.20 -26.45
CA GLY A 254 -2.91 15.99 -26.32
C GLY A 254 -4.03 15.31 -25.52
N PHE A 255 -3.71 14.26 -24.77
CA PHE A 255 -4.65 13.55 -23.94
C PHE A 255 -5.22 14.45 -22.81
N GLU A 256 -6.51 14.32 -22.56
CA GLU A 256 -7.21 15.02 -21.47
C GLU A 256 -7.65 14.03 -20.40
N VAL A 257 -7.41 14.41 -19.12
CA VAL A 257 -7.88 13.63 -17.96
C VAL A 257 -9.41 13.71 -17.92
N ARG A 258 -10.05 12.54 -17.84
CA ARG A 258 -11.51 12.48 -17.68
C ARG A 258 -11.91 12.93 -16.27
N ASP A 259 -12.83 13.88 -16.18
CA ASP A 259 -13.32 14.45 -14.93
C ASP A 259 -12.17 14.83 -13.97
N PRO A 260 -11.38 15.87 -14.31
CA PRO A 260 -10.21 16.26 -13.52
C PRO A 260 -10.58 16.73 -12.10
N ALA A 261 -11.84 17.13 -11.86
CA ALA A 261 -12.31 17.54 -10.53
C ALA A 261 -12.33 16.38 -9.53
N SER A 262 -12.43 15.14 -10.00
CA SER A 262 -12.38 13.93 -9.18
C SER A 262 -10.96 13.34 -9.03
N VAL A 263 -9.93 14.06 -9.48
CA VAL A 263 -8.53 13.66 -9.36
C VAL A 263 -7.81 14.55 -8.37
N VAL A 264 -7.06 13.93 -7.45
CA VAL A 264 -6.22 14.62 -6.47
C VAL A 264 -4.80 14.07 -6.54
N VAL A 265 -3.81 14.94 -6.55
CA VAL A 265 -2.39 14.58 -6.62
C VAL A 265 -1.69 14.98 -5.32
N PHE A 266 -0.90 14.08 -4.74
CA PHE A 266 -0.24 14.31 -3.47
C PHE A 266 1.29 14.22 -3.61
N GLU A 267 1.99 15.17 -2.99
CA GLU A 267 3.44 15.12 -2.78
C GLU A 267 3.64 15.00 -1.26
N ASP A 268 3.68 13.77 -0.75
CA ASP A 268 3.60 13.45 0.68
C ASP A 268 4.65 12.43 1.15
N HIS A 269 5.31 11.70 0.25
CA HIS A 269 6.29 10.68 0.59
C HIS A 269 7.71 11.24 0.70
N THR A 270 8.11 12.14 -0.19
CA THR A 270 9.49 12.58 -0.36
C THR A 270 9.78 13.98 0.17
N SER A 271 8.85 14.57 0.94
CA SER A 271 9.00 15.94 1.48
C SER A 271 10.28 16.13 2.30
N TYR A 272 10.66 15.14 3.11
CA TYR A 272 11.86 15.14 3.94
C TYR A 272 13.05 14.37 3.34
N VAL A 273 13.06 14.12 2.03
CA VAL A 273 14.11 13.32 1.39
C VAL A 273 15.52 13.88 1.60
N GLU A 274 15.65 15.19 1.72
CA GLU A 274 16.93 15.87 1.98
C GLU A 274 17.45 15.68 3.42
N GLU A 275 16.61 15.20 4.32
CA GLU A 275 16.95 14.84 5.70
C GLU A 275 16.87 13.31 5.94
N SER A 276 16.60 12.52 4.90
CA SER A 276 16.52 11.07 5.01
C SER A 276 17.91 10.45 5.01
N PRO A 277 18.34 9.76 6.09
CA PRO A 277 19.69 9.18 6.17
C PRO A 277 19.96 8.19 5.04
N ALA A 278 18.96 7.36 4.67
CA ALA A 278 19.10 6.35 3.64
C ALA A 278 19.26 6.96 2.24
N HIS A 279 18.46 7.99 1.91
CA HIS A 279 18.50 8.64 0.60
C HIS A 279 19.78 9.48 0.41
N LEU A 280 20.23 10.16 1.48
CA LEU A 280 21.50 10.91 1.46
C LEU A 280 22.68 9.97 1.26
N LYS A 281 22.75 8.88 2.05
CA LYS A 281 23.84 7.88 1.96
C LYS A 281 23.89 7.20 0.60
N ALA A 282 22.72 6.91 0.00
CA ALA A 282 22.62 6.27 -1.30
C ALA A 282 22.72 7.25 -2.50
N GLY A 283 22.80 8.56 -2.27
CA GLY A 283 22.86 9.57 -3.33
C GLY A 283 21.58 9.68 -4.17
N LEU A 284 20.40 9.37 -3.59
CA LEU A 284 19.14 9.29 -4.32
C LEU A 284 18.37 10.62 -4.38
N VAL A 285 18.78 11.65 -3.65
CA VAL A 285 18.08 12.95 -3.58
C VAL A 285 17.80 13.55 -4.96
N PRO A 286 18.76 13.58 -5.93
CA PRO A 286 18.48 14.13 -7.26
C PRO A 286 17.36 13.39 -8.00
N ASN A 287 17.28 12.06 -7.86
CA ASN A 287 16.25 11.26 -8.50
C ASN A 287 14.86 11.54 -7.88
N MET A 288 14.79 11.72 -6.56
CA MET A 288 13.55 12.05 -5.88
C MET A 288 13.03 13.44 -6.30
N ARG A 289 13.92 14.43 -6.42
CA ARG A 289 13.56 15.76 -6.96
C ARG A 289 13.05 15.69 -8.39
N ALA A 290 13.62 14.83 -9.23
CA ALA A 290 13.14 14.62 -10.60
C ALA A 290 11.72 14.03 -10.64
N MET A 291 11.40 13.11 -9.72
CA MET A 291 10.04 12.56 -9.58
C MET A 291 9.03 13.63 -9.13
N GLN A 292 9.38 14.45 -8.14
CA GLN A 292 8.57 15.58 -7.70
C GLN A 292 8.31 16.55 -8.86
N GLN A 293 9.33 16.87 -9.64
CA GLN A 293 9.17 17.78 -10.80
C GLN A 293 8.25 17.18 -11.87
N ALA A 294 8.42 15.89 -12.21
CA ALA A 294 7.55 15.22 -13.17
C ALA A 294 6.08 15.24 -12.73
N GLN A 295 5.82 15.11 -11.43
CA GLN A 295 4.47 15.24 -10.88
C GLN A 295 3.93 16.67 -11.02
N ARG A 296 4.71 17.69 -10.66
CA ARG A 296 4.30 19.09 -10.77
C ARG A 296 4.00 19.48 -12.21
N ASP A 297 4.80 19.00 -13.18
CA ASP A 297 4.58 19.20 -14.62
C ASP A 297 3.25 18.54 -15.07
N PHE A 298 2.94 17.34 -14.57
CA PHE A 298 1.69 16.65 -14.85
C PHE A 298 0.48 17.41 -14.27
N VAL A 299 0.57 17.88 -13.02
CA VAL A 299 -0.45 18.69 -12.35
C VAL A 299 -0.73 19.97 -13.16
N GLN A 300 0.32 20.67 -13.55
CA GLN A 300 0.20 21.91 -14.32
C GLN A 300 -0.42 21.66 -15.70
N ARG A 301 0.05 20.63 -16.43
CA ARG A 301 -0.46 20.28 -17.76
C ARG A 301 -1.96 20.00 -17.78
N HIS A 302 -2.45 19.29 -16.76
CA HIS A 302 -3.85 18.85 -16.71
C HIS A 302 -4.72 19.68 -15.77
N SER A 303 -4.19 20.75 -15.17
CA SER A 303 -4.88 21.64 -14.23
C SER A 303 -5.53 20.87 -13.06
N LEU A 304 -4.79 19.91 -12.50
CA LEU A 304 -5.28 19.04 -11.43
C LEU A 304 -5.14 19.69 -10.06
N ARG A 305 -6.00 19.28 -9.14
CA ARG A 305 -5.87 19.62 -7.72
C ARG A 305 -4.68 18.87 -7.13
N SER A 306 -3.83 19.60 -6.39
CA SER A 306 -2.67 18.98 -5.74
C SER A 306 -2.47 19.50 -4.32
N HIS A 307 -1.90 18.64 -3.48
CA HIS A 307 -1.47 18.95 -2.13
C HIS A 307 -0.01 18.59 -1.97
N ARG A 308 0.80 19.56 -1.53
CA ARG A 308 2.22 19.35 -1.25
C ARG A 308 2.49 19.59 0.22
N THR A 309 3.09 18.62 0.88
CA THR A 309 3.56 18.78 2.25
C THR A 309 4.86 19.59 2.25
N LEU A 310 4.95 20.50 3.21
CA LEU A 310 6.13 21.36 3.40
C LEU A 310 7.06 20.72 4.44
N THR A 311 8.35 20.94 4.30
CA THR A 311 9.33 20.66 5.36
C THR A 311 9.21 21.69 6.48
N ASP A 312 9.84 21.44 7.64
CA ASP A 312 9.86 22.40 8.76
C ASP A 312 10.39 23.78 8.31
N LYS A 313 11.42 23.78 7.45
CA LYS A 313 12.02 25.02 6.93
C LYS A 313 11.08 25.79 6.00
N GLU A 314 10.35 25.10 5.14
CA GLU A 314 9.38 25.71 4.23
C GLU A 314 8.16 26.20 5.00
N ALA A 315 7.66 25.42 5.97
CA ALA A 315 6.52 25.77 6.80
C ALA A 315 6.77 26.99 7.69
N ALA A 316 8.02 27.24 8.09
CA ALA A 316 8.38 28.46 8.83
C ALA A 316 8.21 29.75 8.02
N GLY A 317 8.15 29.67 6.69
CA GLY A 317 7.88 30.79 5.77
C GLY A 317 6.46 30.81 5.21
N ASP A 318 5.64 29.83 5.53
CA ASP A 318 4.24 29.72 5.08
C ASP A 318 3.32 30.56 5.98
N ASP A 319 2.29 31.14 5.40
CA ASP A 319 1.28 31.93 6.12
C ASP A 319 0.21 31.07 6.84
N GLY A 320 0.39 29.76 6.86
CA GLY A 320 -0.54 28.80 7.44
C GLY A 320 -1.67 28.38 6.48
N SER A 321 -1.68 28.88 5.25
CA SER A 321 -2.72 28.55 4.26
C SER A 321 -2.52 27.18 3.59
N ASN A 322 -1.34 26.56 3.74
CA ASN A 322 -1.04 25.29 3.11
C ASN A 322 -1.89 24.15 3.68
N VAL A 323 -2.73 23.57 2.84
CA VAL A 323 -3.55 22.39 3.15
C VAL A 323 -2.89 21.16 2.55
N ALA A 324 -2.32 20.33 3.39
CA ALA A 324 -1.55 19.17 2.97
C ALA A 324 -1.52 18.05 4.02
N GLY A 325 -1.10 16.89 3.63
CA GLY A 325 -0.97 15.73 4.49
C GLY A 325 -0.77 14.43 3.72
N ILE A 326 -0.69 13.35 4.45
CA ILE A 326 -0.61 12.00 3.89
C ILE A 326 -1.87 11.73 3.07
N SER A 327 -1.69 11.33 1.82
CA SER A 327 -2.74 11.26 0.79
C SER A 327 -4.03 10.60 1.26
N HIS A 328 -3.98 9.41 1.81
CA HIS A 328 -5.19 8.68 2.23
C HIS A 328 -5.84 9.25 3.50
N ALA A 329 -5.11 9.89 4.41
CA ALA A 329 -5.69 10.67 5.50
C ALA A 329 -6.41 11.91 4.97
N MET A 330 -5.78 12.62 4.02
CA MET A 330 -6.39 13.75 3.32
C MET A 330 -7.65 13.37 2.55
N MET A 331 -7.67 12.17 1.94
CA MET A 331 -8.87 11.67 1.25
C MET A 331 -10.04 11.53 2.21
N ALA A 332 -9.84 11.00 3.41
CA ALA A 332 -10.88 10.90 4.43
C ALA A 332 -11.28 12.27 5.00
N GLU A 333 -10.30 13.14 5.26
CA GLU A 333 -10.55 14.45 5.89
C GLU A 333 -11.19 15.48 4.94
N HIS A 334 -11.00 15.37 3.60
CA HIS A 334 -11.41 16.42 2.68
C HIS A 334 -12.31 15.97 1.53
N TYR A 335 -12.30 14.70 1.13
CA TYR A 335 -12.88 14.28 -0.16
C TYR A 335 -13.94 13.19 -0.07
N ALA A 336 -13.59 12.03 0.48
CA ALA A 336 -14.43 10.84 0.45
C ALA A 336 -15.73 11.01 1.26
N LEU A 337 -16.83 10.44 0.77
CA LEU A 337 -18.14 10.42 1.43
C LEU A 337 -18.65 8.97 1.49
N PRO A 338 -19.52 8.62 2.47
CA PRO A 338 -20.09 7.29 2.58
C PRO A 338 -20.70 6.78 1.26
N GLY A 339 -20.47 5.51 0.96
CA GLY A 339 -21.00 4.88 -0.25
C GLY A 339 -20.20 5.14 -1.53
N GLN A 340 -19.14 5.94 -1.48
CA GLN A 340 -18.29 6.25 -2.64
C GLN A 340 -17.21 5.19 -2.88
N LEU A 341 -16.68 5.20 -4.12
CA LEU A 341 -15.55 4.39 -4.54
C LEU A 341 -14.31 5.26 -4.71
N VAL A 342 -13.26 4.96 -3.94
CA VAL A 342 -11.99 5.69 -3.91
C VAL A 342 -10.87 4.79 -4.41
N SER A 343 -10.12 5.22 -5.41
CA SER A 343 -8.96 4.49 -5.93
C SER A 343 -7.69 5.33 -5.84
N GLY A 344 -6.63 4.75 -5.30
CA GLY A 344 -5.33 5.41 -5.14
C GLY A 344 -4.16 4.52 -5.55
N THR A 345 -2.99 5.10 -5.75
CA THR A 345 -1.78 4.32 -6.04
C THR A 345 -1.05 3.83 -4.78
N ASP A 346 -1.58 4.13 -3.59
CA ASP A 346 -1.03 3.68 -2.32
C ASP A 346 -1.74 2.44 -1.78
N SER A 347 -0.99 1.52 -1.14
CA SER A 347 -1.53 0.30 -0.53
C SER A 347 -2.45 0.57 0.67
N HIS A 348 -2.36 1.77 1.29
CA HIS A 348 -3.19 2.18 2.42
C HIS A 348 -4.42 3.03 2.01
N THR A 349 -4.75 3.07 0.71
CA THR A 349 -6.01 3.64 0.21
C THR A 349 -7.25 3.16 0.99
N PRO A 350 -7.31 1.92 1.54
CA PRO A 350 -8.41 1.44 2.39
C PRO A 350 -8.72 2.30 3.62
N HIS A 351 -7.87 3.24 4.01
CA HIS A 351 -8.11 4.22 5.09
C HIS A 351 -9.50 4.88 5.02
N SER A 352 -9.96 5.28 3.82
CA SER A 352 -11.28 5.88 3.61
C SER A 352 -12.45 4.92 3.84
N GLY A 353 -12.19 3.62 3.98
CA GLY A 353 -13.19 2.64 4.37
C GLY A 353 -13.78 2.88 5.77
N SER A 354 -13.10 3.64 6.63
CA SER A 354 -13.61 4.11 7.92
C SER A 354 -14.87 4.98 7.81
N LEU A 355 -15.10 5.58 6.64
CA LEU A 355 -16.28 6.38 6.32
C LEU A 355 -17.38 5.57 5.61
N GLY A 356 -17.20 4.26 5.40
CA GLY A 356 -18.13 3.44 4.61
C GLY A 356 -17.92 3.60 3.09
N CYS A 357 -16.68 3.82 2.66
CA CYS A 357 -16.28 3.82 1.26
C CYS A 357 -15.70 2.45 0.85
N VAL A 358 -15.81 2.09 -0.42
CA VAL A 358 -14.95 1.08 -1.01
C VAL A 358 -13.70 1.77 -1.53
N ALA A 359 -12.59 1.60 -0.81
CA ALA A 359 -11.34 2.30 -1.10
C ALA A 359 -10.20 1.28 -1.26
N PHE A 360 -9.49 1.29 -2.39
CA PHE A 360 -8.46 0.29 -2.66
C PHE A 360 -7.31 0.81 -3.51
N GLY A 361 -6.14 0.21 -3.28
CA GLY A 361 -4.92 0.52 -4.03
C GLY A 361 -4.87 -0.18 -5.38
N VAL A 362 -4.39 0.55 -6.40
CA VAL A 362 -4.21 0.05 -7.77
C VAL A 362 -2.81 0.32 -8.30
N GLY A 363 -2.41 -0.40 -9.36
CA GLY A 363 -1.16 -0.15 -10.07
C GLY A 363 -1.20 1.11 -10.93
N THR A 364 -0.04 1.50 -11.45
CA THR A 364 0.11 2.72 -12.24
C THR A 364 -0.68 2.66 -13.54
N THR A 365 -0.71 1.52 -14.23
CA THR A 365 -1.51 1.36 -15.46
C THR A 365 -3.00 1.40 -15.18
N ASP A 366 -3.48 0.82 -14.06
CA ASP A 366 -4.88 0.95 -13.64
C ASP A 366 -5.24 2.42 -13.41
N MET A 367 -4.36 3.18 -12.71
CA MET A 367 -4.58 4.60 -12.46
C MET A 367 -4.51 5.42 -13.75
N ALA A 368 -3.57 5.15 -14.66
CA ALA A 368 -3.51 5.78 -15.97
C ALA A 368 -4.78 5.51 -16.78
N ASN A 369 -5.28 4.26 -16.78
CA ASN A 369 -6.57 3.93 -17.38
C ASN A 369 -7.71 4.71 -16.73
N ALA A 370 -7.72 4.82 -15.40
CA ALA A 370 -8.73 5.58 -14.67
C ALA A 370 -8.70 7.07 -15.02
N PHE A 371 -7.52 7.66 -15.19
CA PHE A 371 -7.40 9.06 -15.64
C PHE A 371 -7.98 9.26 -17.06
N ALA A 372 -7.78 8.29 -17.95
CA ALA A 372 -8.29 8.39 -19.33
C ALA A 372 -9.78 8.05 -19.46
N THR A 373 -10.32 7.17 -18.63
CA THR A 373 -11.65 6.58 -18.81
C THR A 373 -12.63 6.82 -17.65
N GLY A 374 -12.13 7.14 -16.45
CA GLY A 374 -12.90 7.16 -15.20
C GLY A 374 -13.12 5.78 -14.60
N ALA A 375 -12.63 4.72 -15.24
CA ALA A 375 -12.87 3.32 -14.86
C ALA A 375 -11.64 2.69 -14.19
N VAL A 376 -11.86 2.02 -13.06
CA VAL A 376 -10.86 1.20 -12.36
C VAL A 376 -11.21 -0.27 -12.47
N ARG A 377 -10.20 -1.13 -12.63
CA ARG A 377 -10.35 -2.57 -12.62
C ARG A 377 -10.41 -3.11 -11.21
N MET A 378 -11.33 -4.02 -10.95
CA MET A 378 -11.41 -4.78 -9.71
C MET A 378 -11.73 -6.25 -10.02
N THR A 379 -11.17 -7.17 -9.23
CA THR A 379 -11.70 -8.53 -9.11
C THR A 379 -12.52 -8.57 -7.84
N LEU A 380 -13.80 -8.94 -7.93
CA LEU A 380 -14.69 -8.97 -6.77
C LEU A 380 -14.14 -9.93 -5.72
N ALA A 381 -14.00 -9.44 -4.51
CA ALA A 381 -13.40 -10.19 -3.42
C ALA A 381 -14.47 -10.75 -2.47
N PRO A 382 -14.25 -11.93 -1.88
CA PRO A 382 -15.10 -12.42 -0.80
C PRO A 382 -14.93 -11.56 0.46
N VAL A 383 -16.00 -11.44 1.26
CA VAL A 383 -16.00 -10.59 2.46
C VAL A 383 -15.78 -11.44 3.71
N LEU A 384 -14.79 -11.03 4.52
CA LEU A 384 -14.54 -11.53 5.86
C LEU A 384 -15.14 -10.55 6.88
N ARG A 385 -16.05 -11.00 7.71
CA ARG A 385 -16.62 -10.19 8.80
C ARG A 385 -15.75 -10.28 10.05
N ILE A 386 -15.32 -9.13 10.57
CA ILE A 386 -14.66 -8.99 11.86
C ILE A 386 -15.67 -8.41 12.85
N GLU A 387 -16.03 -9.17 13.85
CA GLU A 387 -16.94 -8.74 14.91
C GLU A 387 -16.14 -8.40 16.17
N LEU A 388 -16.08 -7.10 16.51
CA LEU A 388 -15.37 -6.59 17.69
C LEU A 388 -16.36 -6.41 18.83
N ALA A 389 -16.39 -7.40 19.73
CA ALA A 389 -17.26 -7.43 20.90
C ALA A 389 -16.68 -6.62 22.07
N GLY A 390 -17.56 -6.16 22.97
CA GLY A 390 -17.17 -5.44 24.18
C GLY A 390 -16.60 -4.05 23.91
N ARG A 391 -15.73 -3.56 24.80
CA ARG A 391 -15.11 -2.23 24.72
C ARG A 391 -13.62 -2.30 25.00
N LEU A 392 -12.85 -1.46 24.33
CA LEU A 392 -11.42 -1.29 24.62
C LEU A 392 -11.21 -0.75 26.01
N ARG A 393 -10.18 -1.24 26.69
CA ARG A 393 -9.70 -0.73 27.99
C ARG A 393 -8.90 0.55 27.80
N ALA A 394 -8.76 1.34 28.85
CA ALA A 394 -7.88 2.50 28.83
C ALA A 394 -6.44 2.08 28.45
N GLY A 395 -5.82 2.85 27.55
CA GLY A 395 -4.48 2.58 27.04
C GLY A 395 -4.40 1.52 25.92
N VAL A 396 -5.54 0.93 25.52
CA VAL A 396 -5.66 0.01 24.38
C VAL A 396 -6.42 0.72 23.25
N THR A 397 -5.93 0.64 22.03
CA THR A 397 -6.45 1.36 20.87
C THR A 397 -6.76 0.39 19.72
N ALA A 398 -7.33 0.88 18.63
CA ALA A 398 -7.53 0.09 17.41
C ALA A 398 -6.21 -0.49 16.86
N LYS A 399 -5.07 0.13 17.15
CA LYS A 399 -3.76 -0.41 16.78
C LYS A 399 -3.49 -1.75 17.47
N ASP A 400 -3.81 -1.87 18.74
CA ASP A 400 -3.66 -3.14 19.49
C ASP A 400 -4.59 -4.21 18.92
N VAL A 401 -5.83 -3.84 18.52
CA VAL A 401 -6.77 -4.75 17.84
C VAL A 401 -6.17 -5.30 16.54
N VAL A 402 -5.59 -4.43 15.70
CA VAL A 402 -4.98 -4.89 14.43
C VAL A 402 -3.77 -5.77 14.68
N LEU A 403 -2.91 -5.43 15.65
CA LEU A 403 -1.76 -6.27 16.00
C LEU A 403 -2.20 -7.65 16.51
N GLN A 404 -3.30 -7.72 17.28
CA GLN A 404 -3.92 -8.98 17.67
C GLN A 404 -4.44 -9.78 16.47
N LEU A 405 -5.15 -9.13 15.53
CA LEU A 405 -5.65 -9.78 14.32
C LEU A 405 -4.51 -10.34 13.47
N LEU A 406 -3.42 -9.57 13.29
CA LEU A 406 -2.23 -9.99 12.56
C LEU A 406 -1.53 -11.20 13.19
N ALA A 407 -1.61 -11.34 14.51
CA ALA A 407 -1.03 -12.46 15.26
C ALA A 407 -1.88 -13.74 15.18
N LEU A 408 -3.16 -13.68 14.75
CA LEU A 408 -4.02 -14.84 14.67
C LEU A 408 -3.46 -15.88 13.67
N PRO A 409 -3.41 -17.17 14.04
CA PRO A 409 -2.86 -18.22 13.18
C PRO A 409 -3.52 -18.28 11.79
N ASP A 410 -4.84 -18.09 11.72
CA ASP A 410 -5.57 -18.09 10.45
C ASP A 410 -5.12 -16.93 9.54
N ILE A 411 -5.00 -15.72 10.07
CA ILE A 411 -4.52 -14.55 9.32
C ILE A 411 -3.06 -14.73 8.91
N ARG A 412 -2.18 -15.19 9.81
CA ARG A 412 -0.77 -15.47 9.51
C ARG A 412 -0.59 -16.53 8.43
N SER A 413 -1.48 -17.49 8.35
CA SER A 413 -1.48 -18.53 7.29
C SER A 413 -2.09 -18.06 5.96
N GLY A 414 -2.51 -16.80 5.86
CA GLY A 414 -3.05 -16.20 4.65
C GLY A 414 -4.58 -16.18 4.57
N GLY A 415 -5.28 -16.45 5.68
CA GLY A 415 -6.76 -16.44 5.72
C GLY A 415 -7.41 -15.11 5.33
N GLY A 416 -6.66 -13.99 5.41
CA GLY A 416 -7.11 -12.67 4.98
C GLY A 416 -6.80 -12.31 3.53
N VAL A 417 -5.93 -13.08 2.86
CA VAL A 417 -5.39 -12.70 1.55
C VAL A 417 -6.49 -12.56 0.50
N GLY A 418 -6.53 -11.39 -0.14
CA GLY A 418 -7.46 -11.07 -1.21
C GLY A 418 -8.92 -10.92 -0.78
N LYS A 419 -9.21 -10.86 0.52
CA LYS A 419 -10.57 -10.64 1.05
C LYS A 419 -10.82 -9.15 1.34
N VAL A 420 -12.09 -8.79 1.49
CA VAL A 420 -12.53 -7.53 2.07
C VAL A 420 -12.79 -7.76 3.56
N PHE A 421 -12.28 -6.89 4.41
CA PHE A 421 -12.52 -6.91 5.85
C PHE A 421 -13.66 -5.95 6.18
N GLU A 422 -14.82 -6.47 6.56
CA GLU A 422 -15.94 -5.67 7.06
C GLU A 422 -15.94 -5.72 8.59
N PHE A 423 -15.59 -4.58 9.20
CA PHE A 423 -15.51 -4.44 10.66
C PHE A 423 -16.85 -4.00 11.23
N GLY A 424 -17.29 -4.65 12.31
CA GLY A 424 -18.47 -4.31 13.04
C GLY A 424 -18.39 -4.73 14.50
N GLY A 425 -19.53 -4.65 15.20
CA GLY A 425 -19.64 -5.00 16.61
C GLY A 425 -19.74 -3.79 17.55
N GLU A 426 -19.81 -4.08 18.86
CA GLU A 426 -20.00 -3.04 19.88
C GLU A 426 -18.81 -2.10 19.95
N ALA A 427 -17.58 -2.63 19.91
CA ALA A 427 -16.37 -1.81 19.98
C ALA A 427 -16.27 -0.84 18.79
N ILE A 428 -16.64 -1.26 17.57
CA ILE A 428 -16.66 -0.37 16.39
C ILE A 428 -17.58 0.82 16.60
N ARG A 429 -18.79 0.60 17.16
CA ARG A 429 -19.74 1.69 17.42
C ARG A 429 -19.22 2.68 18.47
N ALA A 430 -18.36 2.22 19.36
CA ALA A 430 -17.72 3.07 20.39
C ALA A 430 -16.44 3.77 19.91
N MET A 431 -15.81 3.31 18.82
CA MET A 431 -14.60 3.91 18.24
C MET A 431 -14.93 5.17 17.45
N SER A 432 -14.04 6.15 17.53
CA SER A 432 -14.04 7.31 16.63
C SER A 432 -13.71 6.89 15.18
N THR A 433 -13.99 7.77 14.24
CA THR A 433 -13.58 7.60 12.84
C THR A 433 -12.05 7.49 12.71
N ASP A 434 -11.28 8.18 13.54
CA ASP A 434 -9.81 8.10 13.57
C ASP A 434 -9.33 6.69 13.95
N GLU A 435 -9.94 6.07 14.98
CA GLU A 435 -9.65 4.68 15.38
C GLU A 435 -10.09 3.68 14.29
N ARG A 436 -11.30 3.83 13.73
CA ARG A 436 -11.78 2.99 12.62
C ARG A 436 -10.86 3.05 11.41
N ALA A 437 -10.27 4.23 11.14
CA ALA A 437 -9.31 4.41 10.05
C ALA A 437 -8.02 3.63 10.25
N THR A 438 -7.57 3.40 11.49
CA THR A 438 -6.44 2.52 11.78
C THR A 438 -6.75 1.07 11.37
N LEU A 439 -7.96 0.57 11.66
CA LEU A 439 -8.40 -0.78 11.27
C LEU A 439 -8.44 -0.95 9.75
N THR A 440 -9.15 -0.04 9.07
CA THR A 440 -9.32 -0.14 7.61
C THR A 440 -8.01 0.09 6.86
N ASN A 441 -7.17 0.99 7.32
CA ASN A 441 -5.84 1.24 6.77
C ASN A 441 -4.97 -0.03 6.81
N MET A 442 -4.88 -0.70 7.96
CA MET A 442 -4.02 -1.86 8.15
C MET A 442 -4.58 -3.17 7.59
N THR A 443 -5.68 -3.14 6.86
CA THR A 443 -6.10 -4.31 6.07
C THR A 443 -5.10 -4.70 5.00
N ALA A 444 -4.24 -3.77 4.57
CA ALA A 444 -3.12 -4.06 3.69
C ALA A 444 -2.14 -5.07 4.32
N GLU A 445 -1.84 -4.93 5.63
CA GLU A 445 -0.99 -5.84 6.38
C GLU A 445 -1.68 -7.18 6.65
N LEU A 446 -3.01 -7.18 6.83
CA LEU A 446 -3.84 -8.39 6.95
C LEU A 446 -3.95 -9.18 5.62
N GLY A 447 -3.38 -8.65 4.52
CA GLY A 447 -3.44 -9.25 3.19
C GLY A 447 -4.73 -8.95 2.42
N GLY A 448 -5.59 -8.09 2.96
CA GLY A 448 -6.88 -7.74 2.38
C GLY A 448 -6.79 -6.85 1.13
N LEU A 449 -7.86 -6.87 0.34
CA LEU A 449 -8.06 -5.92 -0.75
C LEU A 449 -8.41 -4.54 -0.21
N THR A 450 -9.36 -4.49 0.73
CA THR A 450 -9.83 -3.29 1.41
C THR A 450 -10.46 -3.63 2.75
N GLY A 451 -10.63 -2.61 3.61
CA GLY A 451 -11.42 -2.67 4.83
C GLY A 451 -12.55 -1.66 4.77
N ILE A 452 -13.67 -1.98 5.39
CA ILE A 452 -14.85 -1.12 5.42
C ILE A 452 -15.56 -1.19 6.77
N VAL A 453 -16.07 -0.06 7.23
CA VAL A 453 -16.98 0.07 8.38
C VAL A 453 -18.31 0.63 7.87
N GLU A 454 -19.42 0.10 8.33
CA GLU A 454 -20.73 0.69 8.03
C GLU A 454 -20.81 2.13 8.58
N PRO A 455 -21.21 3.11 7.77
CA PRO A 455 -21.34 4.49 8.24
C PRO A 455 -22.52 4.62 9.22
N ASP A 456 -22.29 5.37 10.30
CA ASP A 456 -23.24 5.58 11.39
C ASP A 456 -23.20 7.03 11.90
N GLU A 457 -23.77 7.30 13.08
CA GLU A 457 -23.77 8.61 13.72
C GLU A 457 -22.37 9.19 13.95
N GLU A 458 -21.38 8.31 14.25
CA GLU A 458 -19.97 8.76 14.39
C GLU A 458 -19.42 9.25 13.05
N THR A 459 -19.75 8.57 11.95
CA THR A 459 -19.37 9.04 10.61
C THR A 459 -19.98 10.40 10.30
N LEU A 460 -21.27 10.61 10.65
CA LEU A 460 -21.95 11.90 10.47
C LEU A 460 -21.31 12.98 11.34
N ARG A 461 -20.99 12.67 12.61
CA ARG A 461 -20.28 13.57 13.52
C ARG A 461 -18.95 14.01 12.93
N PHE A 462 -18.13 13.06 12.47
CA PHE A 462 -16.84 13.32 11.84
C PHE A 462 -16.96 14.26 10.64
N LEU A 463 -17.87 13.98 9.70
CA LEU A 463 -18.09 14.78 8.51
C LEU A 463 -18.51 16.21 8.88
N LYS A 464 -19.40 16.36 9.84
CA LYS A 464 -19.87 17.67 10.29
C LYS A 464 -18.78 18.48 11.01
N GLU A 465 -18.11 17.88 12.00
CA GLU A 465 -17.11 18.56 12.84
C GLU A 465 -15.80 18.83 12.11
N ARG A 466 -15.35 17.89 11.25
CA ARG A 466 -14.06 18.01 10.55
C ARG A 466 -14.15 18.76 9.23
N ARG A 467 -15.30 18.69 8.56
CA ARG A 467 -15.46 19.13 7.16
C ARG A 467 -16.61 20.13 6.97
N GLY A 468 -17.45 20.36 7.99
CA GLY A 468 -18.68 21.14 7.85
C GLY A 468 -19.70 20.52 6.88
N VAL A 469 -19.60 19.22 6.60
CA VAL A 469 -20.48 18.53 5.65
C VAL A 469 -21.68 17.94 6.38
N GLU A 470 -22.87 18.34 5.98
CA GLU A 470 -24.14 17.70 6.36
C GLU A 470 -24.40 16.55 5.40
N PHE A 471 -24.35 15.31 5.89
CA PHE A 471 -24.59 14.11 5.11
C PHE A 471 -25.79 13.33 5.63
N LYS A 472 -26.56 12.72 4.75
CA LYS A 472 -27.70 11.88 5.11
C LYS A 472 -27.43 10.44 4.73
N LEU A 473 -27.42 9.55 5.71
CA LEU A 473 -27.31 8.13 5.45
C LEU A 473 -28.57 7.60 4.76
N GLU A 474 -28.35 6.83 3.70
CA GLU A 474 -29.41 6.11 3.01
C GLU A 474 -29.53 4.68 3.56
N SER A 475 -30.73 4.10 3.50
CA SER A 475 -31.02 2.77 4.08
C SER A 475 -30.18 1.63 3.49
N TRP A 476 -29.69 1.80 2.27
CA TRP A 476 -28.84 0.80 1.61
C TRP A 476 -27.38 0.82 2.10
N MET A 477 -26.94 1.87 2.79
CA MET A 477 -25.55 2.04 3.26
C MET A 477 -25.22 1.16 4.47
N ARG A 478 -25.71 -0.04 4.47
CA ARG A 478 -25.41 -1.10 5.44
C ARG A 478 -25.51 -2.47 4.78
N SER A 479 -24.88 -3.46 5.36
CA SER A 479 -25.01 -4.85 4.94
C SER A 479 -26.41 -5.39 5.27
N ASP A 480 -26.94 -6.27 4.43
CA ASP A 480 -28.19 -6.94 4.70
C ASP A 480 -28.01 -7.95 5.85
N ALA A 481 -29.06 -8.20 6.61
CA ALA A 481 -29.02 -9.12 7.76
C ALA A 481 -28.55 -10.54 7.38
N GLN A 482 -28.80 -10.96 6.14
CA GLN A 482 -28.41 -12.26 5.59
C GLN A 482 -27.30 -12.15 4.56
N ALA A 483 -26.46 -11.09 4.64
CA ALA A 483 -25.35 -10.90 3.73
C ALA A 483 -24.37 -12.11 3.75
N PRO A 484 -23.89 -12.56 2.58
CA PRO A 484 -23.01 -13.73 2.48
C PRO A 484 -21.58 -13.36 2.87
N TYR A 485 -21.19 -13.69 4.09
CA TYR A 485 -19.78 -13.58 4.50
C TYR A 485 -19.05 -14.91 4.26
N ALA A 486 -17.88 -14.84 3.65
CA ALA A 486 -17.04 -16.01 3.40
C ALA A 486 -16.50 -16.65 4.70
N SER A 487 -16.25 -15.81 5.71
CA SER A 487 -15.84 -16.25 7.05
C SER A 487 -16.11 -15.13 8.07
N ARG A 488 -16.05 -15.47 9.36
CA ARG A 488 -16.21 -14.53 10.48
C ARG A 488 -15.11 -14.76 11.49
N ILE A 489 -14.58 -13.66 12.04
CA ILE A 489 -13.65 -13.66 13.19
C ILE A 489 -14.28 -12.79 14.26
N GLU A 490 -14.33 -13.27 15.48
CA GLU A 490 -14.80 -12.53 16.65
C GLU A 490 -13.63 -12.24 17.58
N VAL A 491 -13.52 -11.00 18.06
CA VAL A 491 -12.51 -10.56 19.01
C VAL A 491 -13.19 -9.90 20.20
N ASP A 492 -12.92 -10.39 21.39
CA ASP A 492 -13.33 -9.72 22.64
C ASP A 492 -12.34 -8.60 22.98
N CYS A 493 -12.73 -7.38 22.63
CA CYS A 493 -11.92 -6.18 22.90
C CYS A 493 -11.76 -5.89 24.40
N SER A 494 -12.64 -6.39 25.26
CA SER A 494 -12.55 -6.22 26.71
C SER A 494 -11.43 -7.04 27.34
N ALA A 495 -11.00 -8.11 26.66
CA ALA A 495 -9.91 -8.97 27.10
C ALA A 495 -8.53 -8.50 26.59
N LEU A 496 -8.48 -7.59 25.61
CA LEU A 496 -7.23 -7.13 25.02
C LEU A 496 -6.39 -6.33 26.02
N SER A 497 -5.10 -6.60 26.01
CA SER A 497 -4.05 -5.78 26.63
C SER A 497 -3.21 -5.07 25.55
N PRO A 498 -2.37 -4.08 25.91
CA PRO A 498 -1.48 -3.47 24.95
C PRO A 498 -0.63 -4.49 24.20
N MET A 499 -0.59 -4.35 22.87
CA MET A 499 0.10 -5.27 21.95
C MET A 499 1.35 -4.62 21.38
N VAL A 500 2.34 -5.44 21.08
CA VAL A 500 3.51 -5.04 20.28
C VAL A 500 3.73 -6.06 19.17
N ALA A 501 4.38 -5.65 18.08
CA ALA A 501 4.90 -6.58 17.09
C ALA A 501 6.42 -6.49 17.04
N SER A 502 7.09 -7.61 17.27
CA SER A 502 8.55 -7.70 17.23
C SER A 502 9.08 -7.49 15.81
N PRO A 503 10.36 -7.07 15.66
CA PRO A 503 10.94 -6.75 14.37
C PRO A 503 10.82 -7.85 13.33
N GLY A 504 10.67 -7.46 12.07
CA GLY A 504 10.71 -8.33 10.90
C GLY A 504 9.37 -8.52 10.19
N ASP A 505 8.26 -8.54 10.93
CA ASP A 505 6.92 -8.70 10.35
C ASP A 505 5.84 -8.13 11.28
N PRO A 506 4.83 -7.37 10.77
CA PRO A 506 3.72 -6.90 11.60
C PRO A 506 2.91 -8.03 12.26
N GLY A 507 2.94 -9.23 11.70
CA GLY A 507 2.31 -10.44 12.24
C GLY A 507 3.05 -11.06 13.44
N ASN A 508 4.22 -10.55 13.83
CA ASN A 508 4.94 -10.97 15.02
C ASN A 508 4.34 -10.35 16.31
N GLY A 509 3.01 -10.25 16.35
CA GLY A 509 2.26 -9.66 17.47
C GLY A 509 2.31 -10.52 18.72
N LEU A 510 2.47 -9.87 19.88
CA LEU A 510 2.36 -10.47 21.20
C LEU A 510 1.85 -9.42 22.20
N ALA A 511 1.24 -9.88 23.30
CA ALA A 511 0.89 -8.98 24.37
C ALA A 511 2.17 -8.40 25.00
N LEU A 512 2.17 -7.12 25.32
CA LEU A 512 3.35 -6.46 25.88
C LEU A 512 3.77 -7.10 27.22
N ASP A 513 2.80 -7.56 28.00
CA ASP A 513 3.05 -8.23 29.28
C ASP A 513 3.71 -9.63 29.13
N ASP A 514 3.70 -10.21 27.92
CA ASP A 514 4.33 -11.49 27.59
C ASP A 514 5.81 -11.35 27.21
N LEU A 515 6.35 -10.13 27.16
CA LEU A 515 7.77 -9.90 26.89
C LEU A 515 8.63 -10.52 28.00
N GLN A 516 9.52 -11.44 27.61
CA GLN A 516 10.38 -12.16 28.55
C GLN A 516 11.54 -11.32 29.09
N GLN A 517 11.93 -10.28 28.39
CA GLN A 517 13.05 -9.42 28.75
C GLN A 517 12.75 -7.96 28.40
N PRO A 518 13.25 -6.98 29.16
CA PRO A 518 13.17 -5.57 28.81
C PRO A 518 13.83 -5.30 27.45
N VAL A 519 13.19 -4.48 26.64
CA VAL A 519 13.71 -4.06 25.33
C VAL A 519 14.00 -2.56 25.41
N ARG A 520 15.29 -2.19 25.39
CA ARG A 520 15.71 -0.80 25.38
C ARG A 520 15.28 -0.13 24.08
N VAL A 521 14.92 1.15 24.15
CA VAL A 521 14.48 1.98 23.03
C VAL A 521 15.50 3.09 22.77
N ASP A 522 15.95 3.22 21.53
CA ASP A 522 16.82 4.31 21.07
C ASP A 522 16.02 5.39 20.31
N ILE A 523 14.97 4.98 19.60
CA ILE A 523 14.10 5.87 18.83
C ILE A 523 12.63 5.55 19.13
N ALA A 524 11.84 6.57 19.45
CA ALA A 524 10.38 6.49 19.54
C ALA A 524 9.78 7.37 18.43
N TYR A 525 8.85 6.81 17.65
CA TYR A 525 8.25 7.53 16.54
C TYR A 525 6.73 7.40 16.56
N GLY A 526 6.05 8.53 16.78
CA GLY A 526 4.60 8.71 16.64
C GLY A 526 4.26 9.45 15.37
N GLY A 527 3.29 8.95 14.61
CA GLY A 527 2.87 9.54 13.36
C GLY A 527 2.51 8.49 12.29
N SER A 528 2.65 8.85 11.04
CA SER A 528 2.18 8.12 9.87
C SER A 528 0.65 8.14 9.69
N CYS A 529 0.15 7.47 8.66
CA CYS A 529 -1.29 7.40 8.38
C CYS A 529 -2.10 6.64 9.46
N THR A 530 -1.47 5.72 10.18
CA THR A 530 -2.13 4.92 11.24
C THR A 530 -2.08 5.58 12.61
N ALA A 531 -1.23 6.58 12.80
CA ALA A 531 -1.02 7.18 14.11
C ALA A 531 -0.70 8.70 14.04
N GLY A 532 -1.12 9.35 12.96
CA GLY A 532 -0.96 10.78 12.74
C GLY A 532 -2.28 11.57 12.79
N LYS A 533 -3.36 10.98 13.29
CA LYS A 533 -4.71 11.57 13.36
C LYS A 533 -4.89 12.35 14.67
N ARG A 534 -5.99 13.11 14.82
CA ARG A 534 -6.22 13.93 16.03
C ARG A 534 -6.24 13.09 17.30
N GLU A 535 -6.96 11.98 17.31
CA GLU A 535 -7.07 11.12 18.49
C GLU A 535 -5.73 10.46 18.85
N ASP A 536 -4.90 10.13 17.87
CA ASP A 536 -3.53 9.65 18.16
C ASP A 536 -2.72 10.72 18.89
N PHE A 537 -2.86 11.98 18.49
CA PHE A 537 -2.19 13.11 19.15
C PHE A 537 -2.79 13.44 20.52
N ASP A 538 -4.09 13.20 20.76
CA ASP A 538 -4.68 13.24 22.09
C ASP A 538 -4.02 12.19 23.01
N HIS A 539 -3.80 10.96 22.52
CA HIS A 539 -3.08 9.93 23.24
C HIS A 539 -1.62 10.29 23.52
N TYR A 540 -0.92 10.87 22.54
CA TYR A 540 0.46 11.35 22.73
C TYR A 540 0.50 12.43 23.81
N HIS A 541 -0.43 13.39 23.77
CA HIS A 541 -0.54 14.46 24.74
C HIS A 541 -0.84 13.90 26.14
N GLU A 542 -1.82 13.00 26.28
CA GLU A 542 -2.18 12.39 27.58
C GLU A 542 -0.95 11.80 28.28
N VAL A 543 -0.19 10.98 27.56
CA VAL A 543 0.97 10.28 28.15
C VAL A 543 2.12 11.23 28.45
N LEU A 544 2.45 12.15 27.54
CA LEU A 544 3.57 13.08 27.71
C LEU A 544 3.27 14.16 28.76
N ALA A 545 2.04 14.67 28.81
CA ALA A 545 1.61 15.61 29.85
C ALA A 545 1.68 14.95 31.24
N TRP A 546 1.12 13.74 31.39
CA TRP A 546 1.24 12.98 32.61
C TRP A 546 2.71 12.77 33.00
N GLY A 547 3.57 12.45 32.04
CA GLY A 547 5.01 12.32 32.27
C GLY A 547 5.63 13.59 32.85
N LEU A 548 5.37 14.75 32.25
CA LEU A 548 5.87 16.04 32.72
C LEU A 548 5.35 16.39 34.12
N ASP A 549 4.07 16.14 34.41
CA ASP A 549 3.45 16.37 35.71
C ASP A 549 4.10 15.47 36.80
N ASN A 550 4.66 14.32 36.42
CA ASN A 550 5.39 13.40 37.31
C ASN A 550 6.92 13.54 37.22
N GLY A 551 7.43 14.64 36.65
CA GLY A 551 8.85 14.95 36.57
C GLY A 551 9.64 14.11 35.57
N LEU A 552 8.95 13.44 34.63
CA LEU A 552 9.57 12.64 33.57
C LEU A 552 9.76 13.49 32.30
N LYS A 553 10.86 13.22 31.63
CA LYS A 553 11.15 13.65 30.25
C LYS A 553 11.74 12.49 29.50
N VAL A 554 11.74 12.58 28.19
CA VAL A 554 12.45 11.61 27.34
C VAL A 554 13.92 11.60 27.77
N PRO A 555 14.51 10.42 28.13
CA PRO A 555 15.88 10.33 28.61
C PRO A 555 16.90 10.71 27.53
N ASP A 556 18.07 11.22 27.96
CA ASP A 556 19.21 11.39 27.06
C ASP A 556 19.55 10.04 26.42
N GLY A 557 19.63 9.96 25.12
CA GLY A 557 19.88 8.71 24.40
C GLY A 557 18.63 8.10 23.76
N VAL A 558 17.43 8.59 24.06
CA VAL A 558 16.21 8.29 23.30
C VAL A 558 15.85 9.48 22.44
N GLN A 559 15.61 9.25 21.16
CA GLN A 559 15.12 10.28 20.24
C GLN A 559 13.61 10.11 20.06
N LEU A 560 12.82 11.13 20.40
CA LEU A 560 11.39 11.12 20.20
C LEU A 560 11.01 12.00 19.00
N PHE A 561 10.32 11.41 18.02
CA PHE A 561 9.76 12.11 16.85
C PHE A 561 8.24 12.02 16.85
N LEU A 562 7.58 13.16 16.60
CA LEU A 562 6.13 13.23 16.38
C LEU A 562 5.87 13.87 15.03
N GLN A 563 5.22 13.14 14.13
CA GLN A 563 4.92 13.61 12.78
C GLN A 563 3.41 13.68 12.55
N TYR A 564 2.93 14.86 12.22
CA TYR A 564 1.52 15.06 11.90
C TYR A 564 1.10 14.25 10.66
N GLY A 565 -0.15 13.78 10.64
CA GLY A 565 -0.72 13.15 9.45
C GLY A 565 -1.18 14.16 8.42
N THR A 566 -1.73 15.29 8.87
CA THR A 566 -2.23 16.40 8.02
C THR A 566 -1.99 17.75 8.68
N THR A 567 -2.07 18.82 7.89
CA THR A 567 -2.02 20.19 8.44
C THR A 567 -3.19 20.48 9.38
N ALA A 568 -4.36 19.87 9.15
CA ALA A 568 -5.50 20.01 10.06
C ALA A 568 -5.26 19.38 11.43
N VAL A 569 -4.45 18.33 11.52
CA VAL A 569 -3.99 17.74 12.79
C VAL A 569 -2.96 18.65 13.45
N ARG A 570 -2.02 19.22 12.69
CA ARG A 570 -1.07 20.22 13.20
C ARG A 570 -1.81 21.39 13.86
N ASP A 571 -2.76 21.97 13.12
CA ASP A 571 -3.49 23.16 13.59
C ASP A 571 -4.31 22.84 14.83
N TYR A 572 -4.93 21.64 14.89
CA TYR A 572 -5.60 21.13 16.08
C TYR A 572 -4.68 21.05 17.30
N CYS A 573 -3.46 20.56 17.12
CA CYS A 573 -2.48 20.43 18.21
C CYS A 573 -1.98 21.81 18.69
N VAL A 574 -1.71 22.73 17.76
CA VAL A 574 -1.26 24.09 18.06
C VAL A 574 -2.35 24.85 18.81
N GLU A 575 -3.61 24.79 18.35
CA GLU A 575 -4.76 25.42 19.01
C GLU A 575 -4.93 24.96 20.47
N ARG A 576 -4.67 23.66 20.73
CA ARG A 576 -4.76 23.06 22.08
C ARG A 576 -3.48 23.22 22.91
N GLY A 577 -2.39 23.74 22.32
CA GLY A 577 -1.10 23.88 22.99
C GLY A 577 -0.35 22.57 23.19
N TYR A 578 -0.71 21.52 22.47
CA TYR A 578 -0.06 20.20 22.55
C TYR A 578 1.40 20.24 22.10
N ASP A 579 1.71 21.06 21.09
CA ASP A 579 3.06 21.32 20.60
C ASP A 579 4.03 21.75 21.70
N ARG A 580 3.56 22.54 22.67
CA ARG A 580 4.35 22.98 23.81
C ARG A 580 4.68 21.82 24.74
N VAL A 581 3.71 20.96 25.03
CA VAL A 581 3.90 19.76 25.87
C VAL A 581 4.89 18.82 25.19
N PHE A 582 4.75 18.58 23.90
CA PHE A 582 5.65 17.73 23.14
C PHE A 582 7.09 18.25 23.14
N ALA A 583 7.27 19.55 22.89
CA ALA A 583 8.59 20.19 22.96
C ALA A 583 9.22 20.11 24.37
N GLN A 584 8.42 20.34 25.43
CA GLN A 584 8.89 20.25 26.82
C GLN A 584 9.30 18.82 27.20
N ALA A 585 8.60 17.80 26.66
CA ALA A 585 8.94 16.40 26.86
C ALA A 585 10.21 15.97 26.09
N GLY A 586 10.69 16.77 25.12
CA GLY A 586 11.88 16.50 24.31
C GLY A 586 11.57 15.94 22.92
N ALA A 587 10.34 16.04 22.44
CA ALA A 587 9.99 15.59 21.10
C ALA A 587 10.46 16.55 19.99
N ARG A 588 10.99 16.00 18.91
CA ARG A 588 11.08 16.72 17.64
C ARG A 588 9.77 16.55 16.88
N ILE A 589 9.09 17.68 16.62
CA ILE A 589 7.83 17.71 15.89
C ILE A 589 8.12 17.94 14.41
N LEU A 590 7.46 17.16 13.53
CA LEU A 590 7.65 17.18 12.08
C LEU A 590 6.34 17.53 11.37
N GLN A 591 6.44 18.26 10.25
CA GLN A 591 5.33 18.55 9.36
C GLN A 591 4.75 17.25 8.74
N PRO A 592 3.51 17.28 8.22
CA PRO A 592 2.88 16.09 7.65
C PRO A 592 3.73 15.45 6.54
N SER A 593 3.97 14.15 6.63
CA SER A 593 4.60 13.35 5.57
C SER A 593 4.57 11.86 5.93
N CYS A 594 4.83 10.97 4.99
CA CYS A 594 5.11 9.56 5.26
C CYS A 594 6.41 9.37 6.04
N GLY A 595 7.40 10.25 5.87
CA GLY A 595 8.60 10.36 6.70
C GLY A 595 9.33 9.04 6.95
N ALA A 596 9.65 8.76 8.21
CA ALA A 596 10.36 7.54 8.61
C ALA A 596 9.59 6.25 8.30
N CYS A 597 8.25 6.28 8.21
CA CYS A 597 7.46 5.12 7.80
C CYS A 597 7.83 4.60 6.40
N ALA A 598 8.25 5.49 5.49
CA ALA A 598 8.71 5.16 4.15
C ALA A 598 10.25 5.24 4.00
N ASN A 599 10.98 5.32 5.10
CA ASN A 599 12.43 5.57 5.14
C ASN A 599 12.85 6.87 4.41
N CYS A 600 11.97 7.85 4.38
CA CYS A 600 12.10 9.10 3.62
C CYS A 600 12.20 10.34 4.53
N GLY A 601 12.63 10.21 5.79
CA GLY A 601 12.71 11.35 6.69
C GLY A 601 13.40 11.08 8.02
N PRO A 602 13.45 12.10 8.89
CA PRO A 602 13.92 11.97 10.27
C PRO A 602 13.13 10.92 11.04
N GLY A 603 13.78 10.27 12.01
CA GLY A 603 13.19 9.18 12.79
C GLY A 603 13.46 7.78 12.22
N SER A 604 14.03 7.68 11.02
CA SER A 604 14.61 6.43 10.52
C SER A 604 15.93 6.12 11.24
N SER A 605 16.16 4.86 11.60
CA SER A 605 17.43 4.41 12.18
C SER A 605 18.58 4.58 11.19
N THR A 606 19.80 4.78 11.70
CA THR A 606 21.04 4.93 10.91
C THR A 606 21.96 3.74 11.07
N GLU A 607 21.77 2.95 12.13
CA GLU A 607 22.61 1.81 12.49
C GLU A 607 21.75 0.57 12.78
N ALA A 608 22.28 -0.62 12.46
CA ALA A 608 21.57 -1.89 12.63
C ALA A 608 21.28 -2.26 14.09
N GLY A 609 22.09 -1.74 15.03
CA GLY A 609 21.92 -1.97 16.46
C GLY A 609 20.85 -1.12 17.13
N GLN A 610 20.31 -0.09 16.45
CA GLN A 610 19.29 0.77 17.03
C GLN A 610 17.93 0.07 17.09
N VAL A 611 17.23 0.29 18.19
CA VAL A 611 15.86 -0.19 18.41
C VAL A 611 14.88 0.98 18.34
N THR A 612 13.93 0.88 17.44
CA THR A 612 12.84 1.85 17.28
C THR A 612 11.53 1.25 17.78
N VAL A 613 10.80 1.95 18.67
CA VAL A 613 9.38 1.69 18.92
C VAL A 613 8.54 2.67 18.10
N SER A 614 7.56 2.19 17.36
CA SER A 614 6.84 3.04 16.42
C SER A 614 5.36 2.66 16.26
N ALA A 615 4.54 3.69 16.06
CA ALA A 615 3.13 3.53 15.74
C ALA A 615 2.84 3.41 14.22
N ILE A 616 3.87 3.27 13.39
CA ILE A 616 3.74 3.01 11.96
C ILE A 616 3.11 1.64 11.68
N ASN A 617 2.78 1.36 10.43
CA ASN A 617 2.04 0.15 10.04
C ASN A 617 2.92 -1.06 9.69
N ARG A 618 4.20 -0.87 9.34
CA ARG A 618 5.11 -1.94 8.86
C ARG A 618 6.47 -1.86 9.54
N ASN A 619 7.03 -3.02 9.86
CA ASN A 619 8.33 -3.17 10.50
C ASN A 619 9.23 -4.20 9.79
N PHE A 620 9.03 -4.39 8.48
CA PHE A 620 9.94 -5.22 7.67
C PHE A 620 11.37 -4.68 7.71
N PRO A 621 12.39 -5.53 7.58
CA PRO A 621 13.79 -5.11 7.56
C PRO A 621 14.04 -4.00 6.54
N GLY A 622 14.66 -2.91 6.97
CA GLY A 622 14.95 -1.75 6.12
C GLY A 622 13.80 -0.76 5.93
N ARG A 623 12.60 -1.03 6.47
CA ARG A 623 11.41 -0.16 6.28
C ARG A 623 11.59 1.24 6.88
N SER A 624 12.25 1.36 8.04
CA SER A 624 12.55 2.64 8.70
C SER A 624 14.03 2.71 9.09
N GLY A 625 14.92 2.40 8.13
CA GLY A 625 16.36 2.31 8.33
C GLY A 625 16.84 0.88 8.64
N PRO A 626 18.14 0.69 8.90
CA PRO A 626 18.75 -0.62 9.10
C PRO A 626 18.48 -1.25 10.48
N GLY A 627 17.93 -0.50 11.44
CA GLY A 627 17.69 -0.94 12.81
C GLY A 627 16.47 -1.84 12.96
N GLN A 628 16.18 -2.21 14.19
CA GLN A 628 15.07 -3.07 14.60
C GLN A 628 13.85 -2.23 14.95
N VAL A 629 12.72 -2.46 14.29
CA VAL A 629 11.48 -1.71 14.51
C VAL A 629 10.45 -2.58 15.21
N TRP A 630 10.00 -2.14 16.38
CA TRP A 630 8.85 -2.68 17.12
C TRP A 630 7.63 -1.83 16.81
N LEU A 631 6.51 -2.47 16.46
CA LEU A 631 5.23 -1.76 16.32
C LEU A 631 4.51 -1.74 17.66
N ALA A 632 3.88 -0.61 17.97
CA ALA A 632 3.06 -0.44 19.17
C ALA A 632 1.96 0.61 18.93
N SER A 633 0.98 0.67 19.84
CA SER A 633 -0.05 1.70 19.85
C SER A 633 0.50 3.06 20.30
N PRO A 634 -0.17 4.18 19.95
CA PRO A 634 0.23 5.53 20.34
C PRO A 634 0.56 5.69 21.84
N PRO A 635 -0.28 5.25 22.80
CA PRO A 635 0.04 5.35 24.21
C PRO A 635 1.31 4.57 24.61
N THR A 636 1.47 3.37 24.05
CA THR A 636 2.63 2.50 24.31
C THR A 636 3.93 3.11 23.78
N VAL A 637 3.90 3.73 22.60
CA VAL A 637 5.09 4.42 22.03
C VAL A 637 5.54 5.55 22.94
N MET A 638 4.63 6.38 23.44
CA MET A 638 4.99 7.49 24.33
C MET A 638 5.44 7.03 25.71
N ALA A 639 4.77 6.03 26.27
CA ALA A 639 5.19 5.44 27.54
C ALA A 639 6.60 4.85 27.43
N SER A 640 6.89 4.15 26.35
CA SER A 640 8.21 3.62 26.06
C SER A 640 9.27 4.70 25.85
N ALA A 641 8.92 5.82 25.21
CA ALA A 641 9.81 6.97 25.06
C ALA A 641 10.23 7.56 26.42
N LEU A 642 9.27 7.67 27.36
CA LEU A 642 9.53 8.19 28.71
C LEU A 642 10.29 7.19 29.58
N ALA A 643 10.04 5.87 29.39
CA ALA A 643 10.71 4.81 30.16
C ALA A 643 12.12 4.51 29.65
N GLY A 644 12.43 4.74 28.36
CA GLY A 644 13.64 4.30 27.71
C GLY A 644 13.66 2.81 27.34
N GLU A 645 12.55 2.12 27.56
CA GLU A 645 12.32 0.69 27.23
C GLU A 645 10.86 0.45 26.87
N LEU A 646 10.55 -0.67 26.20
CA LEU A 646 9.16 -1.01 25.87
C LEU A 646 8.32 -1.11 27.14
N CYS A 647 7.29 -0.26 27.22
CA CYS A 647 6.47 -0.10 28.42
C CYS A 647 5.06 0.34 28.06
N SER A 648 4.04 -0.25 28.70
CA SER A 648 2.67 0.28 28.61
C SER A 648 2.48 1.51 29.50
N PHE A 649 1.53 2.36 29.15
CA PHE A 649 1.24 3.54 29.97
C PHE A 649 0.78 3.16 31.37
N GLU A 650 0.04 2.06 31.52
CA GLU A 650 -0.38 1.56 32.83
C GLU A 650 0.81 1.07 33.67
N ALA A 651 1.75 0.33 33.06
CA ALA A 651 2.96 -0.12 33.74
C ALA A 651 3.83 1.07 34.18
N LEU A 652 3.98 2.08 33.32
CA LEU A 652 4.70 3.31 33.63
C LEU A 652 4.08 4.03 34.83
N LYS A 653 2.74 4.15 34.88
CA LYS A 653 2.02 4.73 36.03
C LYS A 653 2.27 3.96 37.31
N LYS A 654 2.24 2.62 37.29
CA LYS A 654 2.49 1.75 38.45
C LYS A 654 3.91 1.83 38.96
N SER A 655 4.90 2.03 38.09
CA SER A 655 6.31 2.18 38.50
C SER A 655 6.58 3.49 39.26
N ARG A 656 5.67 4.44 39.19
CA ARG A 656 5.74 5.76 39.85
C ARG A 656 4.42 6.02 40.60
N PRO A 657 4.20 5.40 41.80
CA PRO A 657 3.02 5.68 42.58
C PRO A 657 3.00 7.17 42.93
N SER A 658 1.84 7.80 42.77
CA SER A 658 1.60 9.21 43.07
C SER A 658 2.10 9.53 44.49
N SER A 659 3.05 10.46 44.61
CA SER A 659 3.55 11.00 45.86
C SER A 659 2.48 11.80 46.60
#